data_5a7cab79e5b715b6e9a6aefb0571239a
#
_entry.id   5a7cab79e5b715b6e9a6aefb0571239a
#
_cell.length_a   1.000
_cell.length_b   1.000
_cell.length_c   1.000
_cell.angle_alpha   90.00
_cell.angle_beta   90.00
_cell.angle_gamma   90.00
#
_symmetry.space_group_name_H-M   'P 1'
#
loop_
_entity.id
_entity.type
_entity.pdbx_description
1 polymer ?
#
loop_
_entity_poly.entity_id
_entity_poly.type
_entity_poly.pdbx_seq_one_letter_code
_entity_poly.pdbx_strand_id
1 'polypeptide(L)'
;MNISIIIWKPGDLCPFLNHQIRLIKPIIFQFMRVSSVMILVMLTTVQLLLADSTSGQNMENDKVTIGLKDESLAGGLKKIEEQSPLRFYYRKAEIKSVTSLNLILQNRTIAQTLQEMLKNTFFSFRQIDGHILIEHTDQTNYEIKGRIIDINHVPIALANVIIRKAATDKIIQSAQTDNAGYFKLIAPEKGNYMITISEVGMDSLSIALTLGEIQTVQLPDIILTAAVKQLKQVTIRSKAPVLERKVDRLIYNLNNTISANGASLFEALQAAPLLNVSDGGVSMVGKGSMSVMVNEKIIYLSGTDLANYLKTLRAENVEKIEIITTPPSKYEAQGSGGLVNIVLKKNQSLGWKGSVSSTYYQNARSSYNNSLALFYRSKKVSSSFTFNQSDFRGVITESVNIIGQANKTLSNEQRLSNSPNLQTGLSLDYELNKRNNIGFIYNISDNKSTTSFSNTYSFVTGNSLDSVLKTNGEIARPLFTQTLNLYHDLKLDSNGKKLNNSINFFSNEPEMNSNFISVSDNVYAAVKTNSLSKYHIWSAQSDLTLPYKWAKIETGVKFATYNNGASLTYANIIGNAAQLDKTRSNDFDYTESNLAAYYDMESEFSEKWTAKAGLRYEYTIMDGYSPTLDQRNQNKYGALFPTAYLVYKADADNTVSINYSKRINRPRLNQLNPFIYYTNIYTSFTGNPLLLPSYSENFELNYLYKGMLSLTVFTQHTSDAISSLIRVDGPLQAYCTGNFLTTDNLGAYASFNKTFFKCWENNTSASFFYSSSKSNISEIPAQNGFSASINFNNSFRISKGLSFYLNYSQNLPSTTGNVYSYAQRSFRTGARLKLLKDNLIISPSYLLGSVTRFDIRYSDFVQTQNTDYNYNTFNLNLTYLFGRSKVSGNNKNISFDEKRRAQL
;
A
#
# COMPACT_ATOMS: atom_id res chain seq x y z
N MET A 1 24.64 36.01 25.58
CA MET A 1 25.65 35.15 24.97
C MET A 1 25.91 35.66 23.56
N ASN A 2 27.02 36.37 23.34
CA ASN A 2 27.41 36.92 22.05
C ASN A 2 28.03 35.82 21.19
N ILE A 3 27.37 35.48 20.08
CA ILE A 3 27.94 34.59 19.05
C ILE A 3 28.66 35.48 18.04
N SER A 4 29.99 35.51 18.10
CA SER A 4 30.86 36.19 17.15
C SER A 4 30.93 35.37 15.87
N ILE A 5 30.37 35.90 14.79
CA ILE A 5 30.50 35.34 13.44
C ILE A 5 31.89 35.70 12.94
N ILE A 6 32.77 34.70 12.77
CA ILE A 6 34.09 34.85 12.13
C ILE A 6 33.87 34.99 10.62
N ILE A 7 34.04 36.22 10.12
CA ILE A 7 34.04 36.52 8.68
C ILE A 7 35.48 36.33 8.19
N TRP A 8 35.73 35.28 7.42
CA TRP A 8 37.00 35.06 6.72
C TRP A 8 37.10 35.98 5.50
N LYS A 9 38.22 36.68 5.36
CA LYS A 9 38.52 37.53 4.19
C LYS A 9 38.84 36.67 2.96
N PRO A 10 38.41 37.04 1.75
CA PRO A 10 38.60 36.25 0.53
C PRO A 10 40.02 36.45 -0.09
N GLY A 11 41.01 36.01 0.58
CA GLY A 11 42.38 36.14 0.07
C GLY A 11 43.31 34.96 0.31
N ASP A 12 43.00 34.08 1.23
CA ASP A 12 43.91 33.07 1.73
C ASP A 12 43.55 31.60 1.40
N LEU A 13 42.74 31.36 0.39
CA LEU A 13 42.32 29.98 0.01
C LEU A 13 42.91 29.57 -1.33
N CYS A 14 43.58 28.41 -1.33
CA CYS A 14 44.20 27.74 -2.48
C CYS A 14 43.22 27.72 -3.69
N PRO A 15 43.64 27.95 -4.94
CA PRO A 15 42.80 28.03 -6.13
C PRO A 15 41.89 26.83 -6.35
N PHE A 16 42.31 25.66 -5.88
CA PHE A 16 41.52 24.41 -5.94
C PHE A 16 40.24 24.45 -5.06
N LEU A 17 40.31 25.07 -3.90
CA LEU A 17 39.12 25.21 -3.03
C LEU A 17 38.12 26.24 -3.56
N ASN A 18 38.57 27.28 -4.25
CA ASN A 18 37.69 28.28 -4.86
C ASN A 18 36.83 27.72 -5.99
N HIS A 19 37.34 26.71 -6.70
CA HIS A 19 36.54 26.03 -7.75
C HIS A 19 35.47 25.13 -7.16
N GLN A 20 35.76 24.41 -6.09
CA GLN A 20 34.77 23.56 -5.37
C GLN A 20 33.71 24.40 -4.69
N ILE A 21 34.04 25.55 -4.10
CA ILE A 21 33.06 26.46 -3.47
C ILE A 21 32.12 27.08 -4.51
N ARG A 22 32.56 27.31 -5.74
CA ARG A 22 31.67 27.80 -6.83
C ARG A 22 30.67 26.74 -7.28
N LEU A 23 31.00 25.46 -7.23
CA LEU A 23 30.09 24.36 -7.55
C LEU A 23 29.08 24.09 -6.42
N ILE A 24 29.46 24.35 -5.17
CA ILE A 24 28.61 24.09 -3.98
C ILE A 24 27.67 25.26 -3.67
N LYS A 25 28.05 26.52 -4.01
CA LYS A 25 27.22 27.69 -3.79
C LYS A 25 25.78 27.61 -4.33
N PRO A 26 25.50 27.17 -5.56
CA PRO A 26 24.13 27.05 -6.04
C PRO A 26 23.33 25.96 -5.32
N ILE A 27 23.98 24.89 -4.89
CA ILE A 27 23.35 23.80 -4.15
C ILE A 27 22.99 24.27 -2.73
N ILE A 28 23.89 24.98 -2.05
CA ILE A 28 23.61 25.56 -0.73
C ILE A 28 22.52 26.64 -0.83
N PHE A 29 22.51 27.43 -1.88
CA PHE A 29 21.49 28.47 -2.09
C PHE A 29 20.10 27.88 -2.42
N GLN A 30 20.04 26.79 -3.17
CA GLN A 30 18.80 26.03 -3.36
C GLN A 30 18.35 25.36 -2.06
N PHE A 31 19.28 24.78 -1.30
CA PHE A 31 18.98 24.20 0.02
C PHE A 31 18.48 25.26 1.01
N MET A 32 19.09 26.43 1.03
CA MET A 32 18.63 27.57 1.86
C MET A 32 17.29 28.12 1.41
N ARG A 33 16.99 28.19 0.11
CA ARG A 33 15.67 28.61 -0.39
C ARG A 33 14.58 27.59 -0.03
N VAL A 34 14.82 26.32 -0.22
CA VAL A 34 13.86 25.25 0.10
C VAL A 34 13.66 25.16 1.61
N SER A 35 14.73 25.22 2.40
CA SER A 35 14.63 25.22 3.88
C SER A 35 13.98 26.49 4.43
N SER A 36 14.23 27.67 3.83
CA SER A 36 13.54 28.92 4.26
C SER A 36 12.05 28.87 3.94
N VAL A 37 11.65 28.35 2.79
CA VAL A 37 10.24 28.14 2.45
C VAL A 37 9.60 27.09 3.36
N MET A 38 10.32 26.01 3.67
CA MET A 38 9.85 24.99 4.64
C MET A 38 9.70 25.58 6.06
N ILE A 39 10.66 26.38 6.49
CA ILE A 39 10.60 27.03 7.81
C ILE A 39 9.47 28.08 7.84
N LEU A 40 9.26 28.83 6.75
CA LEU A 40 8.15 29.79 6.65
C LEU A 40 6.79 29.07 6.66
N VAL A 41 6.64 27.96 5.91
CA VAL A 41 5.43 27.14 5.94
C VAL A 41 5.25 26.49 7.31
N MET A 42 6.31 26.08 7.97
CA MET A 42 6.26 25.51 9.31
C MET A 42 5.89 26.58 10.35
N LEU A 43 6.44 27.79 10.25
CA LEU A 43 6.09 28.90 11.13
C LEU A 43 4.65 29.40 10.92
N THR A 44 4.17 29.47 9.67
CA THR A 44 2.77 29.85 9.38
C THR A 44 1.79 28.75 9.80
N THR A 45 2.13 27.47 9.68
CA THR A 45 1.30 26.37 10.19
C THR A 45 1.30 26.31 11.71
N VAL A 46 2.42 26.63 12.37
CA VAL A 46 2.48 26.73 13.84
C VAL A 46 1.68 27.93 14.33
N GLN A 47 1.70 29.07 13.64
CA GLN A 47 0.87 30.23 13.99
C GLN A 47 -0.64 29.97 13.78
N LEU A 48 -1.01 29.21 12.74
CA LEU A 48 -2.40 28.77 12.54
C LEU A 48 -2.86 27.72 13.57
N LEU A 49 -1.93 26.96 14.15
CA LEU A 49 -2.22 25.99 15.21
C LEU A 49 -2.26 26.61 16.61
N LEU A 50 -1.66 27.81 16.79
CA LEU A 50 -1.65 28.57 18.05
C LEU A 50 -2.72 29.68 18.07
N ALA A 51 -3.55 29.81 17.02
CA ALA A 51 -4.75 30.60 17.08
C ALA A 51 -5.69 29.96 18.09
N ASP A 52 -5.72 30.46 19.31
CA ASP A 52 -6.70 30.13 20.31
C ASP A 52 -8.08 30.29 19.68
N SER A 53 -8.86 29.23 19.73
CA SER A 53 -10.29 29.31 19.50
C SER A 53 -10.82 30.31 20.50
N THR A 54 -11.27 31.46 20.04
CA THR A 54 -12.11 32.32 20.85
C THR A 54 -13.28 31.48 21.33
N SER A 55 -13.21 31.02 22.57
CA SER A 55 -14.31 30.34 23.21
C SER A 55 -15.48 31.32 23.24
N GLY A 56 -16.50 31.04 22.44
CA GLY A 56 -17.76 31.77 22.51
C GLY A 56 -18.26 31.73 23.95
N GLN A 57 -18.80 32.86 24.42
CA GLN A 57 -19.40 33.02 25.74
C GLN A 57 -20.37 31.85 26.00
N ASN A 58 -20.08 31.01 26.98
CA ASN A 58 -20.87 29.82 27.27
C ASN A 58 -21.15 29.70 28.76
N MET A 59 -22.44 29.73 29.15
CA MET A 59 -22.91 29.61 30.54
C MET A 59 -22.41 28.36 31.26
N GLU A 60 -21.93 27.34 30.53
CA GLU A 60 -21.37 26.10 31.07
C GLU A 60 -19.91 26.22 31.52
N ASN A 61 -19.20 27.22 31.04
CA ASN A 61 -17.77 27.45 31.35
C ASN A 61 -17.50 28.59 32.31
N ASP A 62 -18.34 29.64 32.27
CA ASP A 62 -18.15 30.88 33.10
C ASP A 62 -18.68 30.66 34.52
N LYS A 63 -17.84 30.90 35.51
CA LYS A 63 -18.14 30.70 36.91
C LYS A 63 -18.41 32.04 37.64
N VAL A 64 -19.43 32.05 38.51
CA VAL A 64 -19.83 33.16 39.31
C VAL A 64 -19.95 32.81 40.79
N THR A 65 -19.84 33.80 41.64
CA THR A 65 -20.06 33.71 43.09
C THR A 65 -21.11 34.72 43.51
N ILE A 66 -22.26 34.21 43.90
CA ILE A 66 -23.40 35.09 44.33
C ILE A 66 -23.93 34.75 45.70
N GLY A 67 -24.20 35.77 46.48
CA GLY A 67 -24.95 35.69 47.73
C GLY A 67 -26.22 36.50 47.63
N LEU A 68 -27.34 35.84 47.79
CA LEU A 68 -28.70 36.41 47.79
C LEU A 68 -29.27 36.23 49.18
N LYS A 69 -29.68 37.32 49.80
CA LYS A 69 -30.34 37.32 51.09
C LYS A 69 -31.60 38.20 50.98
N ASP A 70 -32.76 37.57 50.95
CA ASP A 70 -34.05 38.14 50.75
C ASP A 70 -34.16 39.05 49.50
N GLU A 71 -33.61 38.57 48.40
CA GLU A 71 -33.47 39.32 47.16
C GLU A 71 -34.39 38.79 46.06
N SER A 72 -34.89 39.67 45.19
CA SER A 72 -35.76 39.27 44.07
C SER A 72 -34.99 38.52 43.00
N LEU A 73 -35.68 37.68 42.18
CA LEU A 73 -35.06 36.97 41.05
C LEU A 73 -34.40 37.95 40.08
N ALA A 74 -35.01 39.12 39.81
CA ALA A 74 -34.41 40.15 38.98
C ALA A 74 -33.07 40.71 39.55
N GLY A 75 -33.01 40.86 40.88
CA GLY A 75 -31.78 41.26 41.58
C GLY A 75 -30.66 40.23 41.46
N GLY A 76 -31.01 38.95 41.64
CA GLY A 76 -30.07 37.84 41.47
C GLY A 76 -29.52 37.70 40.04
N LEU A 77 -30.37 37.84 39.02
CA LEU A 77 -29.94 37.83 37.62
C LEU A 77 -29.00 38.99 37.31
N LYS A 78 -29.28 40.17 37.85
CA LYS A 78 -28.41 41.38 37.69
C LYS A 78 -27.00 41.14 38.29
N LYS A 79 -26.89 40.47 39.43
CA LYS A 79 -25.59 40.13 40.04
C LYS A 79 -24.79 39.17 39.24
N ILE A 80 -25.43 38.28 38.46
CA ILE A 80 -24.73 37.42 37.50
C ILE A 80 -24.26 38.21 36.28
N GLU A 81 -25.07 39.18 35.78
CA GLU A 81 -24.66 40.09 34.70
C GLU A 81 -23.44 40.96 35.05
N GLU A 82 -23.31 41.36 36.34
CA GLU A 82 -22.17 42.13 36.81
C GLU A 82 -20.86 41.32 36.86
N GLN A 83 -20.95 40.00 36.94
CA GLN A 83 -19.80 39.08 37.01
C GLN A 83 -19.52 38.32 35.71
N SER A 84 -20.33 38.51 34.67
CA SER A 84 -20.20 37.78 33.40
C SER A 84 -20.54 38.68 32.20
N PRO A 85 -20.03 38.34 31.00
CA PRO A 85 -20.40 39.05 29.79
C PRO A 85 -21.78 38.69 29.24
N LEU A 86 -22.50 37.73 29.85
CA LEU A 86 -23.83 37.28 29.43
C LEU A 86 -24.90 38.26 29.84
N ARG A 87 -25.97 38.38 29.07
CA ARG A 87 -27.14 39.23 29.31
C ARG A 87 -28.39 38.42 29.42
N PHE A 88 -29.31 38.79 30.35
CA PHE A 88 -30.58 38.13 30.58
C PHE A 88 -31.75 38.85 29.95
N TYR A 89 -32.55 38.09 29.19
CA TYR A 89 -33.81 38.58 28.63
C TYR A 89 -34.99 37.88 29.33
N TYR A 90 -35.89 38.72 29.89
CA TYR A 90 -37.06 38.22 30.59
C TYR A 90 -38.20 39.25 30.57
N ARG A 91 -39.43 38.84 30.76
CA ARG A 91 -40.56 39.74 30.90
C ARG A 91 -40.65 40.22 32.33
N LYS A 92 -40.39 41.51 32.55
CA LYS A 92 -40.35 42.13 33.90
C LYS A 92 -41.63 41.92 34.74
N ALA A 93 -42.82 41.81 34.11
CA ALA A 93 -44.08 41.57 34.80
C ALA A 93 -44.14 40.12 35.36
N GLU A 94 -43.59 39.15 34.73
CA GLU A 94 -43.68 37.72 35.10
C GLU A 94 -42.70 37.35 36.22
N ILE A 95 -41.45 37.83 36.19
CA ILE A 95 -40.48 37.50 37.23
C ILE A 95 -40.66 38.24 38.56
N LYS A 96 -41.55 39.21 38.63
CA LYS A 96 -41.93 39.89 39.89
C LYS A 96 -42.61 38.93 40.90
N SER A 97 -43.12 37.82 40.50
CA SER A 97 -43.71 36.80 41.37
C SER A 97 -42.70 36.13 42.31
N VAL A 98 -41.38 36.18 41.99
CA VAL A 98 -40.33 35.63 42.84
C VAL A 98 -39.62 36.76 43.59
N THR A 99 -40.07 37.02 44.80
CA THR A 99 -39.69 38.24 45.58
C THR A 99 -38.60 37.98 46.60
N SER A 100 -38.27 36.74 46.98
CA SER A 100 -37.32 36.44 48.04
C SER A 100 -36.52 35.20 47.72
N LEU A 101 -35.25 35.35 47.33
CA LEU A 101 -34.27 34.27 47.15
C LEU A 101 -33.21 34.38 48.27
N ASN A 102 -32.95 33.23 48.94
CA ASN A 102 -31.94 33.11 49.97
C ASN A 102 -30.97 31.99 49.57
N LEU A 103 -29.86 32.35 48.89
CA LEU A 103 -28.90 31.40 48.33
C LEU A 103 -27.47 31.96 48.48
N ILE A 104 -26.54 31.12 48.89
CA ILE A 104 -25.08 31.43 48.83
C ILE A 104 -24.44 30.36 47.95
N LEU A 105 -24.02 30.78 46.75
CA LEU A 105 -23.40 29.91 45.73
C LEU A 105 -22.02 30.45 45.39
N GLN A 106 -20.97 29.63 45.64
CA GLN A 106 -19.57 30.04 45.42
C GLN A 106 -18.95 29.18 44.31
N ASN A 107 -18.28 29.87 43.38
CA ASN A 107 -17.47 29.27 42.28
C ASN A 107 -18.24 28.20 41.45
N ARG A 108 -19.50 28.48 41.08
CA ARG A 108 -20.33 27.60 40.23
C ARG A 108 -20.49 28.19 38.85
N THR A 109 -20.72 27.31 37.84
CA THR A 109 -21.03 27.80 36.49
C THR A 109 -22.34 28.56 36.48
N ILE A 110 -22.52 29.46 35.50
CA ILE A 110 -23.74 30.26 35.38
C ILE A 110 -24.94 29.36 35.20
N ALA A 111 -24.82 28.26 34.42
CA ALA A 111 -25.86 27.28 34.25
C ALA A 111 -26.27 26.64 35.59
N GLN A 112 -25.31 26.16 36.39
CA GLN A 112 -25.57 25.59 37.71
C GLN A 112 -26.18 26.60 38.68
N THR A 113 -25.76 27.87 38.60
CA THR A 113 -26.26 28.95 39.42
C THR A 113 -27.71 29.25 39.09
N LEU A 114 -28.06 29.38 37.81
CA LEU A 114 -29.45 29.55 37.35
C LEU A 114 -30.35 28.37 37.69
N GLN A 115 -29.84 27.17 37.59
CA GLN A 115 -30.58 25.95 37.92
C GLN A 115 -31.00 25.94 39.38
N GLU A 116 -30.13 26.34 40.31
CA GLU A 116 -30.50 26.44 41.73
C GLU A 116 -31.41 27.64 42.00
N MET A 117 -31.21 28.81 41.37
CA MET A 117 -32.06 29.99 41.53
C MET A 117 -33.50 29.77 41.04
N LEU A 118 -33.67 28.94 39.99
CA LEU A 118 -34.98 28.71 39.35
C LEU A 118 -35.66 27.40 39.82
N LYS A 119 -35.01 26.60 40.65
CA LYS A 119 -35.41 25.24 41.05
C LYS A 119 -36.81 25.07 41.58
N ASN A 120 -37.30 26.05 42.28
CA ASN A 120 -38.63 26.09 42.88
C ASN A 120 -39.54 27.18 42.29
N THR A 121 -39.27 27.56 41.04
CA THR A 121 -40.03 28.58 40.33
C THR A 121 -40.63 28.01 39.05
N PHE A 122 -41.61 28.68 38.47
CA PHE A 122 -42.23 28.32 37.18
C PHE A 122 -41.41 28.87 35.99
N PHE A 123 -40.07 29.04 36.12
CA PHE A 123 -39.20 29.57 35.07
C PHE A 123 -38.16 28.56 34.65
N SER A 124 -37.87 28.58 33.35
CA SER A 124 -36.76 27.85 32.72
C SER A 124 -35.85 28.85 32.01
N PHE A 125 -34.62 28.43 31.69
CA PHE A 125 -33.66 29.24 30.98
C PHE A 125 -33.04 28.48 29.80
N ARG A 126 -32.66 29.24 28.76
CA ARG A 126 -31.86 28.72 27.63
C ARG A 126 -30.95 29.80 27.10
N GLN A 127 -29.76 29.37 26.59
CA GLN A 127 -28.80 30.28 25.96
C GLN A 127 -29.09 30.32 24.46
N ILE A 128 -29.10 31.57 23.92
CA ILE A 128 -29.18 31.88 22.48
C ILE A 128 -28.12 32.95 22.22
N ASP A 129 -27.06 32.59 21.44
CA ASP A 129 -25.99 33.48 20.97
C ASP A 129 -25.44 34.42 22.04
N GLY A 130 -24.97 34.10 23.12
CA GLY A 130 -24.42 34.99 24.16
C GLY A 130 -25.46 35.69 25.06
N HIS A 131 -26.75 35.39 24.92
CA HIS A 131 -27.84 35.83 25.74
C HIS A 131 -28.53 34.66 26.42
N ILE A 132 -29.09 34.87 27.62
CA ILE A 132 -29.86 33.89 28.36
C ILE A 132 -31.32 34.39 28.45
N LEU A 133 -32.21 33.59 27.89
CA LEU A 133 -33.66 33.84 27.93
C LEU A 133 -34.29 33.10 29.11
N ILE A 134 -35.08 33.81 29.96
CA ILE A 134 -35.86 33.26 31.07
C ILE A 134 -37.36 33.23 30.64
N GLU A 135 -37.96 32.03 30.59
CA GLU A 135 -39.32 31.80 30.11
C GLU A 135 -40.17 31.19 31.20
N HIS A 136 -41.48 31.52 31.25
CA HIS A 136 -42.44 30.88 32.12
C HIS A 136 -42.85 29.54 31.56
N THR A 137 -42.88 28.51 32.40
CA THR A 137 -43.21 27.14 31.99
C THR A 137 -44.55 26.73 32.60
N ASP A 138 -45.60 26.68 31.81
CA ASP A 138 -46.87 26.05 32.20
C ASP A 138 -46.72 24.55 32.14
N GLN A 139 -46.44 23.90 33.30
CA GLN A 139 -46.35 22.43 33.36
C GLN A 139 -47.63 21.83 34.00
N THR A 140 -48.44 21.20 33.18
CA THR A 140 -49.37 20.15 33.64
C THR A 140 -48.54 18.86 33.78
N ASN A 141 -48.15 18.52 35.03
CA ASN A 141 -47.35 17.33 35.28
C ASN A 141 -48.25 16.07 35.32
N TYR A 142 -47.90 15.05 34.48
CA TYR A 142 -48.55 13.74 34.48
C TYR A 142 -47.71 12.78 35.34
N GLU A 143 -48.32 12.22 36.36
CA GLU A 143 -47.69 11.26 37.27
C GLU A 143 -47.90 9.83 36.81
N ILE A 144 -46.84 9.05 36.68
CA ILE A 144 -46.86 7.65 36.26
C ILE A 144 -46.28 6.81 37.39
N LYS A 145 -47.07 5.88 37.90
CA LYS A 145 -46.70 4.96 38.95
C LYS A 145 -46.78 3.52 38.45
N GLY A 146 -45.90 2.67 38.92
CA GLY A 146 -45.91 1.23 38.63
C GLY A 146 -45.10 0.44 39.62
N ARG A 147 -45.17 -0.86 39.55
CA ARG A 147 -44.43 -1.81 40.35
C ARG A 147 -43.75 -2.81 39.46
N ILE A 148 -42.49 -3.14 39.74
CA ILE A 148 -41.69 -4.11 39.01
C ILE A 148 -41.46 -5.34 39.89
N ILE A 149 -41.78 -6.52 39.36
CA ILE A 149 -41.66 -7.80 40.01
C ILE A 149 -40.97 -8.82 39.08
N ASP A 150 -40.49 -9.92 39.66
CA ASP A 150 -40.03 -11.08 38.88
C ASP A 150 -41.16 -12.04 38.55
N ILE A 151 -40.87 -13.16 37.89
CA ILE A 151 -41.84 -14.21 37.53
C ILE A 151 -42.42 -14.95 38.76
N ASN A 152 -41.81 -14.83 39.93
CA ASN A 152 -42.25 -15.40 41.20
C ASN A 152 -42.94 -14.35 42.07
N HIS A 153 -43.34 -13.21 41.54
CA HIS A 153 -43.97 -12.07 42.19
C HIS A 153 -43.08 -11.38 43.27
N VAL A 154 -41.76 -11.60 43.25
CA VAL A 154 -40.79 -10.93 44.13
C VAL A 154 -40.50 -9.53 43.64
N PRO A 155 -40.59 -8.47 44.49
CA PRO A 155 -40.27 -7.11 44.06
C PRO A 155 -38.81 -6.96 43.63
N ILE A 156 -38.60 -6.22 42.55
CA ILE A 156 -37.25 -5.89 42.02
C ILE A 156 -36.90 -4.47 42.44
N ALA A 157 -35.97 -4.37 43.38
CA ALA A 157 -35.44 -3.11 43.86
C ALA A 157 -34.33 -2.59 42.93
N LEU A 158 -34.12 -1.26 42.88
CA LEU A 158 -33.07 -0.58 42.11
C LEU A 158 -33.14 -0.78 40.59
N ALA A 159 -34.23 -1.32 40.05
CA ALA A 159 -34.45 -1.39 38.61
C ALA A 159 -34.53 0.03 38.01
N ASN A 160 -33.80 0.26 36.94
CA ASN A 160 -33.76 1.57 36.29
C ASN A 160 -34.93 1.74 35.33
N VAL A 161 -35.73 2.77 35.53
CA VAL A 161 -36.94 3.07 34.74
C VAL A 161 -36.75 4.42 34.04
N ILE A 162 -36.76 4.42 32.73
CA ILE A 162 -36.54 5.62 31.91
C ILE A 162 -37.78 5.89 31.06
N ILE A 163 -38.28 7.12 31.10
CA ILE A 163 -39.35 7.57 30.21
C ILE A 163 -38.77 8.45 29.10
N ARG A 164 -39.15 8.15 27.87
CA ARG A 164 -38.73 8.90 26.66
C ARG A 164 -39.96 9.32 25.86
N LYS A 165 -39.86 10.46 25.16
CA LYS A 165 -40.86 10.90 24.19
C LYS A 165 -40.77 10.04 22.93
N ALA A 166 -41.82 9.32 22.55
CA ALA A 166 -41.78 8.34 21.46
C ALA A 166 -41.38 8.94 20.08
N ALA A 167 -41.80 10.19 19.81
CA ALA A 167 -41.49 10.85 18.51
C ALA A 167 -40.02 11.30 18.34
N THR A 168 -39.29 11.58 19.41
CA THR A 168 -37.96 12.20 19.38
C THR A 168 -36.90 11.35 20.05
N ASP A 169 -37.27 10.24 20.70
CA ASP A 169 -36.41 9.39 21.55
C ASP A 169 -35.66 10.15 22.67
N LYS A 170 -36.12 11.38 23.00
CA LYS A 170 -35.55 12.21 24.05
C LYS A 170 -35.94 11.67 25.42
N ILE A 171 -34.95 11.47 26.31
CA ILE A 171 -35.18 11.11 27.70
C ILE A 171 -35.83 12.28 28.42
N ILE A 172 -36.97 12.02 29.09
CA ILE A 172 -37.69 12.98 29.89
C ILE A 172 -37.28 12.88 31.36
N GLN A 173 -37.27 11.66 31.91
CA GLN A 173 -36.90 11.41 33.30
C GLN A 173 -36.41 9.97 33.45
N SER A 174 -35.62 9.72 34.48
CA SER A 174 -35.25 8.39 34.95
C SER A 174 -35.53 8.29 36.45
N ALA A 175 -35.92 7.12 36.91
CA ALA A 175 -36.14 6.79 38.33
C ALA A 175 -35.65 5.36 38.58
N GLN A 176 -35.39 5.03 39.84
CA GLN A 176 -35.14 3.65 40.27
C GLN A 176 -36.27 3.16 41.14
N THR A 177 -36.53 1.84 41.13
CA THR A 177 -37.52 1.24 42.02
C THR A 177 -36.99 1.22 43.45
N ASP A 178 -37.93 1.38 44.39
CA ASP A 178 -37.66 1.20 45.81
C ASP A 178 -37.58 -0.29 46.22
N ASN A 179 -37.38 -0.55 47.52
CA ASN A 179 -37.22 -1.92 48.04
C ASN A 179 -38.48 -2.79 47.85
N ALA A 180 -39.66 -2.18 47.62
CA ALA A 180 -40.90 -2.86 47.34
C ALA A 180 -41.24 -2.93 45.85
N GLY A 181 -40.30 -2.51 44.98
CA GLY A 181 -40.42 -2.56 43.53
C GLY A 181 -41.19 -1.39 42.91
N TYR A 182 -41.60 -0.37 43.68
CA TYR A 182 -42.37 0.75 43.16
C TYR A 182 -41.48 1.82 42.55
N PHE A 183 -41.96 2.45 41.48
CA PHE A 183 -41.37 3.63 40.86
C PHE A 183 -42.40 4.72 40.60
N LYS A 184 -41.89 5.95 40.48
CA LYS A 184 -42.70 7.12 40.12
C LYS A 184 -41.92 7.96 39.07
N LEU A 185 -42.61 8.29 37.98
CA LEU A 185 -42.11 9.16 36.93
C LEU A 185 -43.07 10.32 36.70
N ILE A 186 -42.53 11.44 36.18
CA ILE A 186 -43.29 12.61 35.85
C ILE A 186 -43.03 12.97 34.38
N ALA A 187 -44.10 13.13 33.59
CA ALA A 187 -44.05 13.62 32.23
C ALA A 187 -44.63 15.05 32.16
N PRO A 188 -43.99 15.99 31.43
CA PRO A 188 -44.38 17.42 31.45
C PRO A 188 -45.62 17.75 30.60
N GLU A 189 -46.04 16.85 29.69
CA GLU A 189 -47.14 17.10 28.74
C GLU A 189 -47.87 15.83 28.35
N LYS A 190 -49.06 15.92 27.79
CA LYS A 190 -49.75 14.82 27.17
C LYS A 190 -49.05 14.37 25.88
N GLY A 191 -49.13 13.08 25.52
CA GLY A 191 -48.51 12.53 24.32
C GLY A 191 -48.12 11.08 24.46
N ASN A 192 -47.38 10.59 23.44
CA ASN A 192 -46.91 9.22 23.39
C ASN A 192 -45.48 9.12 23.96
N TYR A 193 -45.32 8.20 24.90
CA TYR A 193 -44.08 7.94 25.60
C TYR A 193 -43.68 6.47 25.51
N MET A 194 -42.38 6.20 25.67
CA MET A 194 -41.84 4.87 25.82
C MET A 194 -41.19 4.77 27.21
N ILE A 195 -41.63 3.84 28.04
CA ILE A 195 -41.01 3.51 29.31
C ILE A 195 -40.08 2.32 29.06
N THR A 196 -38.79 2.47 29.34
CA THR A 196 -37.82 1.38 29.28
C THR A 196 -37.37 1.03 30.68
N ILE A 197 -37.48 -0.25 31.04
CA ILE A 197 -37.13 -0.81 32.34
C ILE A 197 -35.95 -1.75 32.15
N SER A 198 -34.92 -1.61 32.97
CA SER A 198 -33.73 -2.45 32.93
C SER A 198 -33.16 -2.70 34.32
N GLU A 199 -32.72 -3.93 34.57
CA GLU A 199 -32.01 -4.35 35.76
C GLU A 199 -30.89 -5.33 35.37
N VAL A 200 -29.82 -5.36 36.17
CA VAL A 200 -28.67 -6.24 35.92
C VAL A 200 -29.08 -7.71 36.06
N GLY A 201 -28.90 -8.49 34.99
CA GLY A 201 -29.28 -9.91 34.95
C GLY A 201 -30.72 -10.17 34.51
N MET A 202 -31.49 -9.14 34.13
CA MET A 202 -32.85 -9.25 33.62
C MET A 202 -32.93 -8.76 32.15
N ASP A 203 -33.88 -9.28 31.39
CA ASP A 203 -34.20 -8.75 30.05
C ASP A 203 -34.85 -7.37 30.15
N SER A 204 -34.34 -6.41 29.41
CA SER A 204 -34.94 -5.07 29.37
C SER A 204 -36.29 -5.09 28.69
N LEU A 205 -37.28 -4.44 29.30
CA LEU A 205 -38.64 -4.32 28.78
C LEU A 205 -38.92 -2.88 28.38
N SER A 206 -39.59 -2.68 27.24
CA SER A 206 -40.08 -1.38 26.80
C SER A 206 -41.58 -1.39 26.61
N ILE A 207 -42.27 -0.43 27.24
CA ILE A 207 -43.71 -0.29 27.26
C ILE A 207 -44.10 1.04 26.62
N ALA A 208 -44.96 1.02 25.63
CA ALA A 208 -45.56 2.24 25.06
C ALA A 208 -46.68 2.76 25.95
N LEU A 209 -46.66 4.05 26.24
CA LEU A 209 -47.67 4.72 27.10
C LEU A 209 -48.18 5.97 26.41
N THR A 210 -49.49 6.11 26.34
CA THR A 210 -50.16 7.33 25.88
C THR A 210 -50.77 8.07 27.05
N LEU A 211 -50.29 9.29 27.31
CA LEU A 211 -50.86 10.18 28.35
C LEU A 211 -51.91 11.09 27.71
N GLY A 212 -53.15 10.96 28.20
CA GLY A 212 -54.32 11.75 27.80
C GLY A 212 -54.73 12.80 28.83
N GLU A 213 -56.04 12.89 29.14
CA GLU A 213 -56.55 13.88 30.07
C GLU A 213 -56.40 13.49 31.57
N ILE A 214 -55.98 12.26 31.84
CA ILE A 214 -55.81 11.74 33.21
C ILE A 214 -54.39 12.11 33.69
N GLN A 215 -54.30 12.89 34.78
CA GLN A 215 -53.04 13.38 35.34
C GLN A 215 -52.23 12.34 36.11
N THR A 216 -52.82 11.26 36.57
CA THR A 216 -52.15 10.19 37.32
C THR A 216 -52.47 8.84 36.65
N VAL A 217 -51.46 8.16 36.14
CA VAL A 217 -51.58 6.84 35.50
C VAL A 217 -50.89 5.80 36.38
N GLN A 218 -51.68 4.79 36.79
CA GLN A 218 -51.18 3.61 37.50
C GLN A 218 -50.97 2.47 36.49
N LEU A 219 -49.76 2.02 36.33
CA LEU A 219 -49.42 0.85 35.49
C LEU A 219 -49.67 -0.44 36.29
N PRO A 220 -50.11 -1.54 35.65
CA PRO A 220 -50.16 -2.85 36.28
C PRO A 220 -48.76 -3.32 36.69
N ASP A 221 -48.70 -4.37 37.52
CA ASP A 221 -47.41 -4.98 37.87
C ASP A 221 -46.65 -5.43 36.63
N ILE A 222 -45.40 -5.00 36.52
CA ILE A 222 -44.53 -5.23 35.37
C ILE A 222 -43.58 -6.36 35.69
N ILE A 223 -43.64 -7.45 34.96
CA ILE A 223 -42.84 -8.64 35.20
C ILE A 223 -41.56 -8.55 34.33
N LEU A 224 -40.39 -8.56 34.99
CA LEU A 224 -39.11 -8.77 34.31
C LEU A 224 -38.68 -10.22 34.39
N THR A 225 -38.20 -10.75 33.29
CA THR A 225 -37.65 -12.11 33.17
C THR A 225 -36.14 -12.09 33.27
N ALA A 226 -35.59 -13.12 33.91
CA ALA A 226 -34.14 -13.27 33.98
C ALA A 226 -33.54 -13.40 32.56
N ALA A 227 -32.53 -12.61 32.27
CA ALA A 227 -31.85 -12.68 30.99
C ALA A 227 -31.04 -13.98 30.88
N VAL A 228 -31.55 -14.96 30.15
CA VAL A 228 -30.79 -16.15 29.73
C VAL A 228 -29.84 -15.72 28.59
N LYS A 229 -28.97 -14.72 28.83
CA LYS A 229 -27.84 -14.48 27.98
C LYS A 229 -26.76 -15.44 28.43
N GLN A 230 -26.54 -16.50 27.64
CA GLN A 230 -25.17 -17.03 27.52
C GLN A 230 -24.25 -15.80 27.32
N LEU A 231 -23.48 -15.48 28.35
CA LEU A 231 -22.41 -14.49 28.22
C LEU A 231 -21.57 -14.92 27.01
N LYS A 232 -21.75 -14.27 25.88
CA LYS A 232 -20.74 -14.32 24.85
C LYS A 232 -19.48 -13.90 25.57
N GLN A 233 -18.60 -14.86 25.78
CA GLN A 233 -17.27 -14.64 26.33
C GLN A 233 -16.74 -13.35 25.68
N VAL A 234 -16.59 -12.30 26.47
CA VAL A 234 -15.88 -11.10 26.05
C VAL A 234 -14.45 -11.55 25.93
N THR A 235 -14.13 -12.08 24.75
CA THR A 235 -12.75 -12.29 24.36
C THR A 235 -12.18 -10.89 24.27
N ILE A 236 -11.48 -10.46 25.29
CA ILE A 236 -10.57 -9.31 25.23
C ILE A 236 -9.54 -9.75 24.19
N ARG A 237 -9.80 -9.45 22.91
CA ARG A 237 -8.80 -9.59 21.87
C ARG A 237 -7.74 -8.55 22.20
N SER A 238 -6.67 -8.98 22.82
CA SER A 238 -5.43 -8.21 22.83
C SER A 238 -5.17 -7.81 21.37
N LYS A 239 -4.71 -6.60 21.13
CA LYS A 239 -4.35 -6.18 19.76
C LYS A 239 -3.44 -7.26 19.20
N ALA A 240 -3.79 -7.80 18.01
CA ALA A 240 -2.96 -8.79 17.34
C ALA A 240 -1.52 -8.26 17.27
N PRO A 241 -0.50 -9.09 17.43
CA PRO A 241 0.90 -8.64 17.32
C PRO A 241 1.13 -8.03 15.94
N VAL A 242 2.13 -7.17 15.81
CA VAL A 242 2.48 -6.53 14.53
C VAL A 242 2.86 -7.58 13.49
N LEU A 243 3.60 -8.61 13.91
CA LEU A 243 3.94 -9.76 13.08
C LEU A 243 3.32 -11.04 13.66
N GLU A 244 2.78 -11.88 12.78
CA GLU A 244 2.23 -13.20 13.09
C GLU A 244 2.70 -14.22 12.06
N ARG A 245 3.16 -15.42 12.49
CA ARG A 245 3.56 -16.49 11.57
C ARG A 245 2.42 -17.47 11.39
N LYS A 246 2.01 -17.71 10.15
CA LYS A 246 1.19 -18.85 9.71
C LYS A 246 2.06 -19.90 9.05
N VAL A 247 1.49 -21.03 8.69
CA VAL A 247 2.24 -22.19 8.19
C VAL A 247 3.07 -21.86 6.94
N ASP A 248 2.53 -21.08 6.01
CA ASP A 248 3.15 -20.75 4.72
C ASP A 248 3.47 -19.26 4.53
N ARG A 249 3.18 -18.39 5.53
CA ARG A 249 3.29 -16.93 5.38
C ARG A 249 3.59 -16.19 6.68
N LEU A 250 4.22 -15.03 6.54
CA LEU A 250 4.34 -14.04 7.59
C LEU A 250 3.25 -12.98 7.41
N ILE A 251 2.49 -12.70 8.45
CA ILE A 251 1.43 -11.67 8.46
C ILE A 251 1.98 -10.41 9.12
N TYR A 252 1.84 -9.28 8.44
CA TYR A 252 2.12 -7.95 8.95
C TYR A 252 0.79 -7.20 9.16
N ASN A 253 0.41 -6.98 10.43
CA ASN A 253 -0.86 -6.40 10.85
C ASN A 253 -0.79 -4.87 10.83
N LEU A 254 -1.13 -4.25 9.72
CA LEU A 254 -1.06 -2.79 9.51
C LEU A 254 -1.90 -1.97 10.48
N ASN A 255 -3.04 -2.50 10.94
CA ASN A 255 -3.93 -1.78 11.87
C ASN A 255 -3.26 -1.36 13.17
N ASN A 256 -2.16 -1.99 13.52
CA ASN A 256 -1.44 -1.76 14.78
C ASN A 256 -0.22 -0.87 14.61
N THR A 257 0.01 -0.32 13.41
CA THR A 257 1.18 0.50 13.07
C THR A 257 0.82 1.99 12.97
N ILE A 258 1.78 2.86 13.27
CA ILE A 258 1.67 4.31 13.09
C ILE A 258 1.81 4.66 11.60
N SER A 259 2.68 3.96 10.91
CA SER A 259 3.00 4.14 9.49
C SER A 259 1.78 3.98 8.57
N ALA A 260 0.78 3.16 8.97
CA ALA A 260 -0.46 2.99 8.21
C ALA A 260 -1.42 4.19 8.27
N ASN A 261 -1.31 5.03 9.28
CA ASN A 261 -2.27 6.11 9.50
C ASN A 261 -2.13 7.24 8.47
N GLY A 262 -3.06 7.30 7.52
CA GLY A 262 -3.07 8.30 6.45
C GLY A 262 -2.05 8.03 5.34
N ALA A 263 -1.32 6.90 5.38
CA ALA A 263 -0.38 6.51 4.35
C ALA A 263 -1.06 5.93 3.12
N SER A 264 -0.41 6.05 1.97
CA SER A 264 -0.67 5.13 0.86
C SER A 264 -0.22 3.71 1.23
N LEU A 265 -0.76 2.72 0.55
CA LEU A 265 -0.32 1.34 0.76
C LEU A 265 1.15 1.17 0.34
N PHE A 266 1.61 1.88 -0.69
CA PHE A 266 3.00 1.91 -1.11
C PHE A 266 3.95 2.32 0.03
N GLU A 267 3.63 3.40 0.73
CA GLU A 267 4.41 3.86 1.89
C GLU A 267 4.36 2.86 3.05
N ALA A 268 3.21 2.24 3.30
CA ALA A 268 3.07 1.24 4.36
C ALA A 268 3.85 -0.05 4.06
N LEU A 269 3.96 -0.44 2.79
CA LEU A 269 4.76 -1.59 2.35
C LEU A 269 6.26 -1.37 2.54
N GLN A 270 6.75 -0.12 2.52
CA GLN A 270 8.17 0.18 2.82
C GLN A 270 8.57 -0.21 4.24
N ALA A 271 7.62 -0.24 5.16
CA ALA A 271 7.84 -0.69 6.55
C ALA A 271 7.61 -2.20 6.73
N ALA A 272 7.13 -2.91 5.71
CA ALA A 272 6.86 -4.34 5.81
C ALA A 272 8.17 -5.15 5.78
N PRO A 273 8.32 -6.18 6.63
CA PRO A 273 9.52 -7.01 6.64
C PRO A 273 9.70 -7.78 5.33
N LEU A 274 10.93 -8.19 5.02
CA LEU A 274 11.30 -8.97 3.82
C LEU A 274 11.06 -8.27 2.48
N LEU A 275 10.52 -7.04 2.45
CA LEU A 275 10.21 -6.31 1.23
C LEU A 275 11.21 -5.18 1.00
N ASN A 276 11.58 -5.01 -0.26
CA ASN A 276 12.26 -3.84 -0.77
C ASN A 276 11.31 -3.11 -1.73
N VAL A 277 10.87 -1.91 -1.34
CA VAL A 277 9.84 -1.14 -2.05
C VAL A 277 10.44 0.17 -2.51
N SER A 278 10.52 0.34 -3.82
CA SER A 278 11.04 1.53 -4.50
C SER A 278 10.07 2.00 -5.57
N ASP A 279 10.32 3.17 -6.14
CA ASP A 279 9.53 3.67 -7.27
C ASP A 279 9.65 2.76 -8.52
N GLY A 280 10.68 1.93 -8.60
CA GLY A 280 10.83 0.88 -9.60
C GLY A 280 10.03 -0.40 -9.33
N GLY A 281 9.27 -0.48 -8.23
CA GLY A 281 8.40 -1.61 -7.89
C GLY A 281 8.66 -2.21 -6.51
N VAL A 282 8.16 -3.42 -6.33
CA VAL A 282 8.25 -4.19 -5.09
C VAL A 282 9.03 -5.49 -5.35
N SER A 283 10.05 -5.73 -4.54
CA SER A 283 10.85 -6.96 -4.60
C SER A 283 11.00 -7.60 -3.22
N MET A 284 11.38 -8.86 -3.19
CA MET A 284 11.65 -9.57 -1.96
C MET A 284 13.15 -9.66 -1.71
N VAL A 285 13.55 -9.36 -0.49
CA VAL A 285 14.97 -9.38 -0.09
C VAL A 285 15.57 -10.76 -0.35
N GLY A 286 16.70 -10.83 -1.08
CA GLY A 286 17.41 -12.06 -1.44
C GLY A 286 16.75 -12.93 -2.52
N LYS A 287 15.58 -12.55 -3.06
CA LYS A 287 14.83 -13.38 -4.05
C LYS A 287 14.41 -12.64 -5.33
N GLY A 288 14.62 -11.33 -5.40
CA GLY A 288 14.31 -10.54 -6.59
C GLY A 288 12.82 -10.13 -6.72
N SER A 289 12.35 -9.97 -7.95
CA SER A 289 11.00 -9.48 -8.25
C SER A 289 9.94 -10.46 -7.76
N MET A 290 8.87 -9.92 -7.19
CA MET A 290 7.78 -10.69 -6.60
C MET A 290 6.42 -10.29 -7.19
N SER A 291 5.41 -11.09 -6.92
CA SER A 291 4.03 -10.75 -7.27
C SER A 291 3.27 -10.18 -6.10
N VAL A 292 2.43 -9.21 -6.39
CA VAL A 292 1.54 -8.60 -5.40
C VAL A 292 0.11 -9.08 -5.64
N MET A 293 -0.56 -9.45 -4.57
CA MET A 293 -1.98 -9.85 -4.55
C MET A 293 -2.78 -8.90 -3.68
N VAL A 294 -4.06 -8.77 -4.00
CA VAL A 294 -5.06 -8.15 -3.13
C VAL A 294 -6.19 -9.14 -2.90
N ASN A 295 -6.45 -9.49 -1.64
CA ASN A 295 -7.44 -10.50 -1.24
C ASN A 295 -7.23 -11.85 -1.98
N GLU A 296 -5.99 -12.38 -1.94
CA GLU A 296 -5.54 -13.63 -2.59
C GLU A 296 -5.54 -13.60 -4.13
N LYS A 297 -5.61 -12.43 -4.76
CA LYS A 297 -5.68 -12.26 -6.21
C LYS A 297 -4.55 -11.40 -6.72
N ILE A 298 -3.78 -11.88 -7.68
CA ILE A 298 -2.57 -11.19 -8.18
C ILE A 298 -2.94 -9.91 -8.92
N ILE A 299 -2.21 -8.84 -8.62
CA ILE A 299 -2.20 -7.58 -9.35
C ILE A 299 -1.12 -7.68 -10.43
N TYR A 300 -1.52 -7.44 -11.67
CA TYR A 300 -0.66 -7.62 -12.84
C TYR A 300 0.00 -6.33 -13.30
N LEU A 301 0.40 -5.54 -12.34
CA LEU A 301 1.25 -4.40 -12.54
C LEU A 301 2.64 -4.74 -12.03
N SER A 302 3.67 -4.27 -12.68
CA SER A 302 5.06 -4.41 -12.27
C SER A 302 5.74 -3.06 -12.30
N GLY A 303 6.94 -2.99 -11.74
CA GLY A 303 7.76 -1.79 -11.79
C GLY A 303 6.99 -0.55 -11.30
N THR A 304 7.11 0.52 -12.04
CA THR A 304 6.52 1.83 -11.75
C THR A 304 4.98 1.79 -11.73
N ASP A 305 4.35 0.98 -12.58
CA ASP A 305 2.89 0.88 -12.65
C ASP A 305 2.31 0.25 -11.39
N LEU A 306 2.96 -0.79 -10.86
CA LEU A 306 2.61 -1.36 -9.57
C LEU A 306 2.78 -0.35 -8.44
N ALA A 307 3.91 0.36 -8.42
CA ALA A 307 4.17 1.39 -7.43
C ALA A 307 3.08 2.49 -7.46
N ASN A 308 2.70 2.95 -8.65
CA ASN A 308 1.65 3.94 -8.84
C ASN A 308 0.28 3.43 -8.37
N TYR A 309 -0.08 2.22 -8.72
CA TYR A 309 -1.32 1.59 -8.23
C TYR A 309 -1.34 1.49 -6.70
N LEU A 310 -0.26 1.04 -6.08
CA LEU A 310 -0.15 0.95 -4.62
C LEU A 310 -0.23 2.32 -3.93
N LYS A 311 0.21 3.39 -4.59
CA LYS A 311 0.05 4.78 -4.12
C LYS A 311 -1.42 5.22 -4.11
N THR A 312 -2.29 4.66 -4.96
CA THR A 312 -3.74 4.97 -4.96
C THR A 312 -4.49 4.29 -3.82
N LEU A 313 -3.98 3.17 -3.31
CA LEU A 313 -4.61 2.44 -2.22
C LEU A 313 -4.20 3.03 -0.87
N ARG A 314 -5.16 3.08 0.06
CA ARG A 314 -4.94 3.59 1.41
C ARG A 314 -4.58 2.46 2.36
N ALA A 315 -3.51 2.62 3.11
CA ALA A 315 -3.10 1.66 4.14
C ALA A 315 -4.20 1.44 5.20
N GLU A 316 -5.01 2.46 5.47
CA GLU A 316 -6.16 2.39 6.40
C GLU A 316 -7.24 1.39 5.96
N ASN A 317 -7.36 1.10 4.66
CA ASN A 317 -8.31 0.13 4.12
C ASN A 317 -7.76 -1.31 4.17
N VAL A 318 -6.49 -1.49 4.52
CA VAL A 318 -5.83 -2.79 4.60
C VAL A 318 -5.99 -3.34 6.02
N GLU A 319 -6.35 -4.61 6.14
CA GLU A 319 -6.40 -5.34 7.40
C GLU A 319 -5.01 -5.83 7.78
N LYS A 320 -4.36 -6.51 6.83
CA LYS A 320 -3.03 -7.12 6.99
C LYS A 320 -2.34 -7.31 5.64
N ILE A 321 -1.04 -7.46 5.68
CA ILE A 321 -0.21 -7.87 4.55
C ILE A 321 0.33 -9.27 4.84
N GLU A 322 0.14 -10.21 3.93
CA GLU A 322 0.64 -11.57 4.03
C GLU A 322 1.84 -11.72 3.09
N ILE A 323 3.00 -12.02 3.65
CA ILE A 323 4.27 -12.15 2.93
C ILE A 323 4.58 -13.64 2.81
N ILE A 324 4.60 -14.16 1.58
CA ILE A 324 4.72 -15.57 1.25
C ILE A 324 6.05 -15.75 0.51
N THR A 325 7.08 -16.10 1.26
CA THR A 325 8.45 -16.23 0.73
C THR A 325 8.66 -17.50 -0.10
N THR A 326 7.88 -18.52 0.21
CA THR A 326 7.86 -19.84 -0.47
C THR A 326 6.40 -20.18 -0.80
N PRO A 327 5.89 -19.77 -1.99
CA PRO A 327 4.47 -19.96 -2.31
C PRO A 327 4.05 -21.45 -2.38
N PRO A 328 2.89 -21.82 -1.77
CA PRO A 328 2.31 -23.17 -1.86
C PRO A 328 1.96 -23.59 -3.29
N SER A 329 1.70 -24.89 -3.49
CA SER A 329 1.42 -25.52 -4.79
C SER A 329 0.17 -24.99 -5.50
N LYS A 330 -0.76 -24.38 -4.76
CA LYS A 330 -1.92 -23.62 -5.28
C LYS A 330 -1.50 -22.52 -6.26
N TYR A 331 -0.37 -21.87 -5.99
CA TYR A 331 0.14 -20.81 -6.85
C TYR A 331 1.02 -21.38 -7.95
N GLU A 332 1.14 -20.65 -9.05
CA GLU A 332 1.97 -21.04 -10.19
C GLU A 332 3.42 -21.29 -9.76
N ALA A 333 4.06 -22.32 -10.35
CA ALA A 333 5.46 -22.66 -10.05
C ALA A 333 6.44 -21.60 -10.60
N GLN A 334 6.00 -20.72 -11.50
CA GLN A 334 6.78 -19.66 -12.12
C GLN A 334 7.30 -18.62 -11.11
N GLY A 335 8.61 -18.35 -11.17
CA GLY A 335 9.31 -17.30 -10.42
C GLY A 335 9.74 -17.72 -9.02
N SER A 336 10.89 -17.21 -8.59
CA SER A 336 11.52 -17.48 -7.29
C SER A 336 11.25 -16.38 -6.24
N GLY A 337 10.68 -15.23 -6.64
CA GLY A 337 10.61 -14.02 -5.82
C GLY A 337 9.55 -14.01 -4.72
N GLY A 338 8.67 -15.02 -4.61
CA GLY A 338 7.60 -15.06 -3.62
C GLY A 338 6.37 -14.23 -3.99
N LEU A 339 5.44 -14.08 -3.02
CA LEU A 339 4.18 -13.37 -3.18
C LEU A 339 3.91 -12.45 -1.98
N VAL A 340 3.25 -11.32 -2.20
CA VAL A 340 2.65 -10.50 -1.13
C VAL A 340 1.15 -10.40 -1.35
N ASN A 341 0.37 -10.78 -0.35
CA ASN A 341 -1.08 -10.64 -0.39
C ASN A 341 -1.55 -9.52 0.54
N ILE A 342 -2.17 -8.51 -0.04
CA ILE A 342 -2.77 -7.38 0.65
C ILE A 342 -4.21 -7.73 0.96
N VAL A 343 -4.52 -7.97 2.23
CA VAL A 343 -5.87 -8.29 2.68
C VAL A 343 -6.58 -7.00 3.09
N LEU A 344 -7.62 -6.65 2.35
CA LEU A 344 -8.42 -5.47 2.63
C LEU A 344 -9.44 -5.74 3.74
N LYS A 345 -9.75 -4.71 4.54
CA LYS A 345 -10.79 -4.78 5.58
C LYS A 345 -12.15 -5.12 4.97
N LYS A 346 -12.81 -6.10 5.53
CA LYS A 346 -14.21 -6.43 5.19
C LYS A 346 -15.13 -5.36 5.79
N ASN A 347 -15.37 -4.30 5.03
CA ASN A 347 -16.25 -3.24 5.47
C ASN A 347 -17.67 -3.47 4.93
N GLN A 348 -18.66 -3.40 5.81
CA GLN A 348 -20.06 -3.67 5.49
C GLN A 348 -20.90 -2.42 5.19
N SER A 349 -20.30 -1.23 5.21
CA SER A 349 -21.07 -0.01 4.96
C SER A 349 -21.47 0.13 3.50
N LEU A 350 -22.74 0.42 3.27
CA LEU A 350 -23.33 0.65 1.96
C LEU A 350 -23.16 2.12 1.55
N GLY A 351 -23.07 2.38 0.25
CA GLY A 351 -22.99 3.73 -0.32
C GLY A 351 -21.75 3.96 -1.18
N TRP A 352 -21.41 5.23 -1.36
CA TRP A 352 -20.29 5.72 -2.16
C TRP A 352 -19.12 6.19 -1.30
N LYS A 353 -17.93 5.96 -1.79
CA LYS A 353 -16.67 6.52 -1.30
C LYS A 353 -15.75 6.81 -2.48
N GLY A 354 -14.95 7.87 -2.37
CA GLY A 354 -13.95 8.17 -3.39
C GLY A 354 -12.74 8.91 -2.84
N SER A 355 -11.73 8.99 -3.68
CA SER A 355 -10.54 9.80 -3.46
C SER A 355 -10.06 10.41 -4.76
N VAL A 356 -9.61 11.66 -4.69
CA VAL A 356 -8.83 12.34 -5.72
C VAL A 356 -7.45 12.60 -5.15
N SER A 357 -6.41 12.29 -5.90
CA SER A 357 -5.04 12.54 -5.49
C SER A 357 -4.24 13.14 -6.63
N SER A 358 -3.39 14.10 -6.30
CA SER A 358 -2.43 14.69 -7.22
C SER A 358 -1.05 14.70 -6.56
N THR A 359 -0.05 14.21 -7.26
CA THR A 359 1.34 14.21 -6.80
C THR A 359 2.21 14.93 -7.81
N TYR A 360 2.91 15.93 -7.32
CA TYR A 360 3.96 16.63 -8.06
C TYR A 360 5.32 16.07 -7.64
N TYR A 361 6.17 15.80 -8.60
CA TYR A 361 7.55 15.37 -8.41
C TYR A 361 8.49 16.38 -9.05
N GLN A 362 9.52 16.79 -8.34
CA GLN A 362 10.59 17.65 -8.83
C GLN A 362 11.94 16.99 -8.61
N ASN A 363 12.52 16.52 -9.70
CA ASN A 363 13.93 16.18 -9.81
C ASN A 363 14.59 17.09 -10.86
N ALA A 364 15.42 16.60 -11.77
CA ALA A 364 15.93 17.38 -12.89
C ALA A 364 14.83 17.93 -13.80
N ARG A 365 13.68 17.25 -13.89
CA ARG A 365 12.50 17.65 -14.65
C ARG A 365 11.24 17.44 -13.81
N SER A 366 10.22 18.30 -13.99
CA SER A 366 8.95 18.16 -13.29
C SER A 366 8.10 17.03 -13.85
N SER A 367 7.45 16.27 -12.98
CA SER A 367 6.55 15.16 -13.31
C SER A 367 5.30 15.23 -12.44
N TYR A 368 4.22 14.60 -12.88
CA TYR A 368 2.97 14.57 -12.12
C TYR A 368 2.28 13.21 -12.21
N ASN A 369 1.44 12.94 -11.22
CA ASN A 369 0.57 11.77 -11.18
C ASN A 369 -0.77 12.18 -10.54
N ASN A 370 -1.86 12.07 -11.31
CA ASN A 370 -3.22 12.36 -10.88
C ASN A 370 -4.04 11.08 -10.84
N SER A 371 -4.80 10.87 -9.79
CA SER A 371 -5.62 9.68 -9.65
C SER A 371 -7.00 9.97 -9.09
N LEU A 372 -7.99 9.20 -9.56
CA LEU A 372 -9.36 9.15 -9.07
C LEU A 372 -9.70 7.70 -8.75
N ALA A 373 -10.21 7.45 -7.56
CA ALA A 373 -10.75 6.14 -7.20
C ALA A 373 -12.17 6.32 -6.64
N LEU A 374 -13.12 5.57 -7.20
CA LEU A 374 -14.52 5.55 -6.79
C LEU A 374 -14.91 4.14 -6.40
N PHE A 375 -15.62 3.99 -5.30
CA PHE A 375 -16.13 2.72 -4.80
C PHE A 375 -17.61 2.86 -4.49
N TYR A 376 -18.37 1.89 -4.92
CA TYR A 376 -19.80 1.78 -4.62
C TYR A 376 -20.11 0.41 -4.04
N ARG A 377 -20.95 0.36 -3.02
CA ARG A 377 -21.44 -0.89 -2.45
C ARG A 377 -22.91 -0.81 -2.10
N SER A 378 -23.67 -1.77 -2.59
CA SER A 378 -25.03 -2.07 -2.16
C SER A 378 -25.08 -3.46 -1.49
N LYS A 379 -26.29 -3.95 -1.17
CA LYS A 379 -26.46 -5.29 -0.58
C LYS A 379 -25.98 -6.42 -1.50
N LYS A 380 -26.12 -6.27 -2.81
CA LYS A 380 -25.80 -7.28 -3.82
C LYS A 380 -24.71 -6.89 -4.79
N VAL A 381 -24.45 -5.59 -4.95
CA VAL A 381 -23.48 -5.06 -5.92
C VAL A 381 -22.35 -4.38 -5.20
N SER A 382 -21.12 -4.69 -5.63
CA SER A 382 -19.92 -3.95 -5.26
C SER A 382 -19.16 -3.59 -6.52
N SER A 383 -18.82 -2.31 -6.72
CA SER A 383 -18.07 -1.86 -7.89
C SER A 383 -16.96 -0.91 -7.50
N SER A 384 -15.91 -0.88 -8.32
CA SER A 384 -14.87 0.13 -8.23
C SER A 384 -14.52 0.65 -9.62
N PHE A 385 -14.23 1.94 -9.68
CA PHE A 385 -13.67 2.61 -10.83
C PHE A 385 -12.39 3.31 -10.39
N THR A 386 -11.31 3.10 -11.13
CA THR A 386 -10.03 3.78 -10.91
C THR A 386 -9.57 4.41 -12.21
N PHE A 387 -9.04 5.61 -12.10
CA PHE A 387 -8.45 6.35 -13.20
C PHE A 387 -7.13 6.94 -12.72
N ASN A 388 -6.09 6.80 -13.52
CA ASN A 388 -4.77 7.36 -13.24
C ASN A 388 -4.20 7.97 -14.51
N GLN A 389 -3.70 9.18 -14.39
CA GLN A 389 -2.97 9.89 -15.43
C GLN A 389 -1.63 10.33 -14.88
N SER A 390 -0.55 9.95 -15.52
CA SER A 390 0.80 10.35 -15.10
C SER A 390 1.63 10.78 -16.30
N ASP A 391 2.60 11.64 -16.05
CA ASP A 391 3.64 12.01 -17.01
C ASP A 391 4.96 12.11 -16.24
N PHE A 392 5.76 11.05 -16.35
CA PHE A 392 7.08 11.00 -15.72
C PHE A 392 8.15 11.44 -16.73
N ARG A 393 8.96 12.41 -16.29
CA ARG A 393 10.03 12.99 -17.07
C ARG A 393 11.35 12.82 -16.33
N GLY A 394 12.32 12.20 -16.99
CA GLY A 394 13.63 11.90 -16.39
C GLY A 394 14.80 12.39 -17.22
N VAL A 395 15.91 12.58 -16.56
CA VAL A 395 17.23 12.72 -17.16
C VAL A 395 18.08 11.60 -16.57
N ILE A 396 18.65 10.78 -17.44
CA ILE A 396 19.56 9.70 -17.06
C ILE A 396 20.90 9.99 -17.70
N THR A 397 21.96 9.96 -16.93
CA THR A 397 23.34 10.03 -17.44
C THR A 397 24.02 8.71 -17.12
N GLU A 398 24.59 8.10 -18.17
CA GLU A 398 25.21 6.80 -18.04
C GLU A 398 26.61 6.83 -18.65
N SER A 399 27.58 6.24 -17.96
CA SER A 399 28.87 5.94 -18.53
C SER A 399 29.13 4.44 -18.48
N VAL A 400 29.51 3.86 -19.59
CA VAL A 400 29.89 2.44 -19.73
C VAL A 400 31.31 2.37 -20.25
N ASN A 401 32.19 1.72 -19.48
CA ASN A 401 33.58 1.51 -19.84
C ASN A 401 33.84 0.02 -19.95
N ILE A 402 34.19 -0.45 -21.13
CA ILE A 402 34.66 -1.82 -21.38
C ILE A 402 36.18 -1.79 -21.52
N ILE A 403 36.87 -2.47 -20.63
CA ILE A 403 38.31 -2.47 -20.52
C ILE A 403 38.81 -3.91 -20.69
N GLY A 404 39.35 -4.20 -21.84
CA GLY A 404 40.08 -5.43 -22.16
C GLY A 404 41.57 -5.27 -21.96
N GLN A 405 42.36 -6.29 -22.39
CA GLN A 405 43.81 -6.27 -22.24
C GLN A 405 44.51 -5.18 -23.07
N ALA A 406 44.10 -4.97 -24.30
CA ALA A 406 44.68 -3.96 -25.20
C ALA A 406 43.70 -2.86 -25.58
N ASN A 407 42.39 -3.16 -25.60
CA ASN A 407 41.34 -2.29 -26.14
C ASN A 407 40.46 -1.76 -25.04
N LYS A 408 40.06 -0.49 -25.19
CA LYS A 408 39.09 0.15 -24.28
C LYS A 408 37.99 0.79 -25.12
N THR A 409 36.73 0.57 -24.70
CA THR A 409 35.57 1.31 -25.23
C THR A 409 35.00 2.14 -24.10
N LEU A 410 34.96 3.45 -24.27
CA LEU A 410 34.39 4.39 -23.31
C LEU A 410 33.14 4.99 -23.91
N SER A 411 32.00 4.83 -23.23
CA SER A 411 30.70 5.33 -23.65
C SER A 411 30.12 6.28 -22.61
N ASN A 412 29.68 7.45 -23.08
CA ASN A 412 28.94 8.41 -22.27
C ASN A 412 27.63 8.73 -22.94
N GLU A 413 26.54 8.47 -22.25
CA GLU A 413 25.17 8.65 -22.76
C GLU A 413 24.33 9.55 -21.85
N GLN A 414 23.58 10.44 -22.46
CA GLN A 414 22.51 11.19 -21.80
C GLN A 414 21.18 10.81 -22.43
N ARG A 415 20.21 10.49 -21.61
CA ARG A 415 18.83 10.17 -22.01
C ARG A 415 17.85 11.16 -21.39
N LEU A 416 16.96 11.69 -22.23
CA LEU A 416 15.83 12.50 -21.80
C LEU A 416 14.56 11.68 -22.04
N SER A 417 13.95 11.20 -20.99
CA SER A 417 12.74 10.39 -21.06
C SER A 417 11.48 11.19 -20.75
N ASN A 418 10.40 10.86 -21.45
CA ASN A 418 9.06 11.37 -21.24
C ASN A 418 8.09 10.18 -21.34
N SER A 419 7.29 9.94 -20.30
CA SER A 419 6.45 8.73 -20.21
C SER A 419 5.03 9.07 -19.75
N PRO A 420 4.21 9.70 -20.65
CA PRO A 420 2.79 9.87 -20.38
C PRO A 420 2.11 8.50 -20.35
N ASN A 421 1.29 8.29 -19.32
CA ASN A 421 0.58 7.04 -19.11
C ASN A 421 -0.85 7.32 -18.63
N LEU A 422 -1.81 6.60 -19.23
CA LEU A 422 -3.21 6.62 -18.86
C LEU A 422 -3.65 5.22 -18.45
N GLN A 423 -4.20 5.08 -17.25
CA GLN A 423 -4.71 3.80 -16.77
C GLN A 423 -6.15 3.95 -16.29
N THR A 424 -6.98 2.97 -16.64
CA THR A 424 -8.37 2.90 -16.18
C THR A 424 -8.69 1.48 -15.76
N GLY A 425 -9.34 1.35 -14.62
CA GLY A 425 -9.79 0.07 -14.08
C GLY A 425 -11.27 0.12 -13.70
N LEU A 426 -11.99 -0.93 -14.04
CA LEU A 426 -13.37 -1.15 -13.66
C LEU A 426 -13.52 -2.53 -13.05
N SER A 427 -14.18 -2.64 -11.90
CA SER A 427 -14.57 -3.93 -11.33
C SER A 427 -16.04 -3.93 -10.94
N LEU A 428 -16.67 -5.07 -11.10
CA LEU A 428 -18.04 -5.32 -10.69
C LEU A 428 -18.13 -6.70 -10.06
N ASP A 429 -18.69 -6.76 -8.86
CA ASP A 429 -19.11 -7.98 -8.16
C ASP A 429 -20.62 -7.98 -8.01
N TYR A 430 -21.25 -9.10 -8.31
CA TYR A 430 -22.68 -9.30 -8.14
C TYR A 430 -22.97 -10.57 -7.36
N GLU A 431 -23.56 -10.40 -6.18
CA GLU A 431 -24.01 -11.51 -5.34
C GLU A 431 -25.37 -12.00 -5.86
N LEU A 432 -25.35 -13.04 -6.71
CA LEU A 432 -26.57 -13.69 -7.21
C LEU A 432 -27.45 -14.17 -6.05
N ASN A 433 -26.82 -14.85 -5.10
CA ASN A 433 -27.41 -15.30 -3.84
C ASN A 433 -26.30 -15.51 -2.79
N LYS A 434 -26.65 -15.91 -1.56
CA LYS A 434 -25.69 -16.10 -0.46
C LYS A 434 -24.57 -17.13 -0.74
N ARG A 435 -24.74 -17.99 -1.76
CA ARG A 435 -23.77 -19.03 -2.15
C ARG A 435 -23.00 -18.69 -3.42
N ASN A 436 -23.56 -17.90 -4.33
CA ASN A 436 -23.02 -17.63 -5.64
C ASN A 436 -22.68 -16.14 -5.79
N ASN A 437 -21.42 -15.88 -6.17
CA ASN A 437 -20.95 -14.55 -6.51
C ASN A 437 -20.26 -14.59 -7.88
N ILE A 438 -20.62 -13.72 -8.79
CA ILE A 438 -19.98 -13.53 -10.08
C ILE A 438 -19.42 -12.13 -10.19
N GLY A 439 -18.41 -11.95 -10.98
CA GLY A 439 -17.89 -10.62 -11.22
C GLY A 439 -16.87 -10.58 -12.35
N PHE A 440 -16.53 -9.36 -12.71
CA PHE A 440 -15.47 -9.11 -13.66
C PHE A 440 -14.57 -7.96 -13.22
N ILE A 441 -13.35 -7.96 -13.77
CA ILE A 441 -12.38 -6.88 -13.63
C ILE A 441 -11.82 -6.60 -15.01
N TYR A 442 -11.84 -5.33 -15.43
CA TYR A 442 -11.29 -4.88 -16.67
C TYR A 442 -10.33 -3.71 -16.43
N ASN A 443 -9.10 -3.84 -16.94
CA ASN A 443 -8.09 -2.78 -16.83
C ASN A 443 -7.52 -2.49 -18.22
N ILE A 444 -7.29 -1.22 -18.47
CA ILE A 444 -6.62 -0.68 -19.67
C ILE A 444 -5.46 0.20 -19.22
N SER A 445 -4.33 0.12 -19.93
CA SER A 445 -3.20 1.04 -19.80
C SER A 445 -2.69 1.42 -21.19
N ASP A 446 -2.51 2.73 -21.43
CA ASP A 446 -1.92 3.30 -22.63
C ASP A 446 -0.71 4.15 -22.21
N ASN A 447 0.49 3.63 -22.48
CA ASN A 447 1.77 4.29 -22.19
C ASN A 447 2.43 4.69 -23.51
N LYS A 448 2.85 5.95 -23.64
CA LYS A 448 3.49 6.50 -24.85
C LYS A 448 4.87 7.04 -24.51
N SER A 449 5.74 6.19 -23.99
CA SER A 449 7.09 6.59 -23.60
C SER A 449 7.94 6.98 -24.82
N THR A 450 8.65 8.11 -24.71
CA THR A 450 9.66 8.57 -25.66
C THR A 450 10.97 8.85 -24.93
N THR A 451 12.07 8.51 -25.56
CA THR A 451 13.41 8.75 -25.01
C THR A 451 14.30 9.29 -26.11
N SER A 452 14.73 10.54 -25.99
CA SER A 452 15.80 11.10 -26.82
C SER A 452 17.14 10.80 -26.14
N PHE A 453 18.10 10.36 -26.89
CA PHE A 453 19.43 10.02 -26.36
C PHE A 453 20.56 10.60 -27.20
N SER A 454 21.66 10.90 -26.53
CA SER A 454 22.93 11.30 -27.12
C SER A 454 24.04 10.47 -26.48
N ASN A 455 24.75 9.74 -27.29
CA ASN A 455 25.83 8.87 -26.84
C ASN A 455 27.13 9.16 -27.60
N THR A 456 28.25 9.14 -26.90
CA THR A 456 29.60 9.25 -27.47
C THR A 456 30.40 8.03 -27.07
N TYR A 457 30.85 7.24 -28.06
CA TYR A 457 31.75 6.12 -27.89
C TYR A 457 33.16 6.54 -28.31
N SER A 458 34.15 6.25 -27.48
CA SER A 458 35.56 6.41 -27.79
C SER A 458 36.25 5.05 -27.79
N PHE A 459 36.86 4.67 -28.90
CA PHE A 459 37.60 3.44 -29.07
C PHE A 459 39.08 3.75 -28.90
N VAL A 460 39.77 3.00 -28.03
CA VAL A 460 41.15 3.26 -27.65
C VAL A 460 41.93 1.94 -27.67
N THR A 461 43.04 1.87 -28.39
CA THR A 461 43.98 0.78 -28.39
C THR A 461 45.29 1.23 -27.69
N GLY A 462 45.65 0.53 -26.63
CA GLY A 462 46.73 0.97 -25.74
C GLY A 462 46.44 2.34 -25.12
N ASN A 463 47.15 3.37 -25.56
CA ASN A 463 46.99 4.78 -25.17
C ASN A 463 46.55 5.67 -26.33
N SER A 464 46.33 5.11 -27.52
CA SER A 464 45.93 5.87 -28.71
C SER A 464 44.40 5.85 -28.87
N LEU A 465 43.83 7.01 -29.16
CA LEU A 465 42.43 7.14 -29.55
C LEU A 465 42.30 6.75 -31.04
N ASP A 466 41.59 5.65 -31.30
CA ASP A 466 41.45 5.12 -32.65
C ASP A 466 40.31 5.82 -33.40
N SER A 467 39.17 5.99 -32.73
CA SER A 467 37.99 6.68 -33.33
C SER A 467 37.00 7.11 -32.26
N VAL A 468 36.13 8.06 -32.65
CA VAL A 468 34.99 8.52 -31.84
C VAL A 468 33.73 8.34 -32.67
N LEU A 469 32.74 7.61 -32.10
CA LEU A 469 31.40 7.48 -32.67
C LEU A 469 30.43 8.30 -31.83
N LYS A 470 29.75 9.24 -32.47
CA LYS A 470 28.63 9.99 -31.86
C LYS A 470 27.31 9.46 -32.40
N THR A 471 26.42 9.03 -31.50
CA THR A 471 25.08 8.57 -31.89
C THR A 471 24.05 9.41 -31.18
N ASN A 472 23.15 10.02 -31.95
CA ASN A 472 21.99 10.75 -31.48
C ASN A 472 20.72 10.05 -31.99
N GLY A 473 19.70 9.95 -31.16
CA GLY A 473 18.49 9.31 -31.63
C GLY A 473 17.31 9.54 -30.70
N GLU A 474 16.20 8.96 -31.13
CA GLU A 474 14.95 8.93 -30.40
C GLU A 474 14.36 7.51 -30.45
N ILE A 475 13.85 7.05 -29.31
CA ILE A 475 13.16 5.79 -29.20
C ILE A 475 11.77 6.08 -28.63
N ALA A 476 10.74 5.79 -29.42
CA ALA A 476 9.35 5.79 -28.98
C ALA A 476 8.93 4.36 -28.62
N ARG A 477 8.32 4.20 -27.45
CA ARG A 477 7.84 2.90 -26.94
C ARG A 477 6.36 3.00 -26.54
N PRO A 478 5.45 3.09 -27.54
CA PRO A 478 4.04 2.95 -27.22
C PRO A 478 3.72 1.53 -26.75
N LEU A 479 2.90 1.45 -25.70
CA LEU A 479 2.52 0.19 -25.07
C LEU A 479 1.06 0.25 -24.67
N PHE A 480 0.24 -0.51 -25.36
CA PHE A 480 -1.17 -0.68 -25.03
C PHE A 480 -1.38 -2.03 -24.36
N THR A 481 -1.96 -2.01 -23.16
CA THR A 481 -2.21 -3.22 -22.37
C THR A 481 -3.66 -3.27 -21.94
N GLN A 482 -4.31 -4.41 -22.10
CA GLN A 482 -5.65 -4.66 -21.58
C GLN A 482 -5.75 -6.01 -20.88
N THR A 483 -6.63 -6.07 -19.87
CA THR A 483 -6.85 -7.28 -19.08
C THR A 483 -8.31 -7.42 -18.77
N LEU A 484 -8.89 -8.59 -19.03
CA LEU A 484 -10.22 -8.97 -18.60
C LEU A 484 -10.13 -10.22 -17.72
N ASN A 485 -10.75 -10.15 -16.55
CA ASN A 485 -10.90 -11.30 -15.66
C ASN A 485 -12.37 -11.50 -15.36
N LEU A 486 -12.87 -12.70 -15.63
CA LEU A 486 -14.22 -13.15 -15.25
C LEU A 486 -14.06 -14.19 -14.15
N TYR A 487 -14.92 -14.13 -13.13
CA TYR A 487 -14.87 -15.11 -12.04
C TYR A 487 -16.23 -15.48 -11.49
N HIS A 488 -16.29 -16.69 -10.92
CA HIS A 488 -17.43 -17.23 -10.22
C HIS A 488 -16.96 -17.89 -8.92
N ASP A 489 -17.46 -17.44 -7.79
CA ASP A 489 -17.20 -18.00 -6.47
C ASP A 489 -18.45 -18.73 -5.98
N LEU A 490 -18.37 -20.03 -5.79
CA LEU A 490 -19.45 -20.90 -5.29
C LEU A 490 -19.11 -21.43 -3.90
N LYS A 491 -19.93 -21.09 -2.90
CA LYS A 491 -19.91 -21.71 -1.59
C LYS A 491 -20.74 -23.00 -1.64
N LEU A 492 -20.08 -24.14 -1.48
CA LEU A 492 -20.74 -25.45 -1.55
C LEU A 492 -21.53 -25.75 -0.29
N ASP A 493 -21.05 -25.31 0.88
CA ASP A 493 -21.71 -25.45 2.16
C ASP A 493 -21.49 -24.22 3.08
N SER A 494 -22.01 -24.29 4.30
CA SER A 494 -21.79 -23.30 5.37
C SER A 494 -20.48 -23.49 6.13
N ASN A 495 -19.80 -24.64 5.95
CA ASN A 495 -18.60 -25.03 6.70
C ASN A 495 -17.30 -24.57 5.99
N GLY A 496 -17.44 -23.84 4.88
CA GLY A 496 -16.32 -23.23 4.19
C GLY A 496 -15.84 -23.97 2.95
N LYS A 497 -16.53 -25.04 2.51
CA LYS A 497 -16.26 -25.67 1.22
C LYS A 497 -16.64 -24.71 0.11
N LYS A 498 -15.72 -24.49 -0.83
CA LYS A 498 -15.90 -23.52 -1.92
C LYS A 498 -15.21 -23.98 -3.20
N LEU A 499 -15.82 -23.59 -4.31
CA LEU A 499 -15.26 -23.70 -5.65
C LEU A 499 -15.09 -22.31 -6.24
N ASN A 500 -13.90 -21.98 -6.69
CA ASN A 500 -13.59 -20.71 -7.35
C ASN A 500 -13.20 -21.01 -8.80
N ASN A 501 -13.87 -20.37 -9.75
CA ASN A 501 -13.58 -20.52 -11.17
C ASN A 501 -13.18 -19.15 -11.74
N SER A 502 -12.24 -19.14 -12.68
CA SER A 502 -11.85 -17.92 -13.36
C SER A 502 -11.44 -18.15 -14.81
N ILE A 503 -11.74 -17.18 -15.66
CA ILE A 503 -11.30 -17.09 -17.05
C ILE A 503 -10.65 -15.72 -17.21
N ASN A 504 -9.45 -15.68 -17.77
CA ASN A 504 -8.66 -14.49 -17.89
C ASN A 504 -8.19 -14.28 -19.32
N PHE A 505 -8.19 -13.04 -19.77
CA PHE A 505 -7.63 -12.58 -21.01
C PHE A 505 -6.66 -11.43 -20.79
N PHE A 506 -5.53 -11.47 -21.47
CA PHE A 506 -4.52 -10.43 -21.50
C PHE A 506 -4.08 -10.16 -22.93
N SER A 507 -4.03 -8.88 -23.29
CA SER A 507 -3.41 -8.41 -24.51
C SER A 507 -2.37 -7.34 -24.17
N ASN A 508 -1.22 -7.43 -24.79
CA ASN A 508 -0.12 -6.49 -24.63
C ASN A 508 0.54 -6.28 -25.99
N GLU A 509 0.59 -5.03 -26.43
CA GLU A 509 1.13 -4.66 -27.73
C GLU A 509 2.30 -3.67 -27.56
N PRO A 510 3.49 -4.14 -27.15
CA PRO A 510 4.67 -3.31 -27.11
C PRO A 510 5.17 -3.02 -28.51
N GLU A 511 5.34 -1.74 -28.81
CA GLU A 511 6.00 -1.27 -30.01
C GLU A 511 7.27 -0.50 -29.63
N MET A 512 8.30 -0.57 -30.47
CA MET A 512 9.53 0.20 -30.32
C MET A 512 9.95 0.74 -31.66
N ASN A 513 9.81 2.05 -31.82
CA ASN A 513 10.27 2.80 -32.96
C ASN A 513 11.56 3.52 -32.59
N SER A 514 12.67 3.15 -33.20
CA SER A 514 13.97 3.80 -32.95
C SER A 514 14.48 4.43 -34.23
N ASN A 515 14.88 5.70 -34.13
CA ASN A 515 15.55 6.43 -35.18
C ASN A 515 16.87 6.95 -34.61
N PHE A 516 18.00 6.64 -35.24
CA PHE A 516 19.28 7.14 -34.77
C PHE A 516 20.24 7.43 -35.90
N ILE A 517 21.13 8.38 -35.68
CA ILE A 517 22.22 8.76 -36.56
C ILE A 517 23.51 8.55 -35.81
N SER A 518 24.41 7.74 -36.38
CA SER A 518 25.76 7.48 -35.89
C SER A 518 26.78 8.09 -36.85
N VAL A 519 27.70 8.90 -36.32
CA VAL A 519 28.73 9.61 -37.07
C VAL A 519 30.08 9.40 -36.44
N SER A 520 31.06 9.02 -37.25
CA SER A 520 32.50 9.06 -36.94
C SER A 520 33.24 9.60 -38.15
N ASP A 521 34.60 9.72 -38.09
CA ASP A 521 35.42 10.24 -39.17
C ASP A 521 35.24 9.49 -40.49
N ASN A 522 34.96 8.17 -40.42
CA ASN A 522 34.84 7.30 -41.57
C ASN A 522 33.46 6.67 -41.76
N VAL A 523 32.52 6.96 -40.91
CA VAL A 523 31.17 6.30 -40.89
C VAL A 523 30.08 7.33 -40.70
N TYR A 524 29.10 7.30 -41.58
CA TYR A 524 27.80 7.93 -41.41
C TYR A 524 26.73 6.87 -41.59
N ALA A 525 25.92 6.64 -40.57
CA ALA A 525 24.80 5.73 -40.66
C ALA A 525 23.57 6.37 -40.04
N ALA A 526 22.51 6.44 -40.82
CA ALA A 526 21.17 6.83 -40.34
C ALA A 526 20.26 5.60 -40.43
N VAL A 527 19.67 5.22 -39.32
CA VAL A 527 18.94 3.95 -39.18
C VAL A 527 17.56 4.22 -38.59
N LYS A 528 16.57 3.50 -39.12
CA LYS A 528 15.23 3.42 -38.57
C LYS A 528 14.88 1.97 -38.30
N THR A 529 14.45 1.66 -37.07
CA THR A 529 13.93 0.35 -36.72
C THR A 529 12.51 0.45 -36.16
N ASN A 530 11.66 -0.50 -36.52
CA ASN A 530 10.34 -0.67 -35.93
C ASN A 530 10.23 -2.11 -35.47
N SER A 531 9.96 -2.30 -34.18
CA SER A 531 9.66 -3.59 -33.60
C SER A 531 8.25 -3.56 -33.01
N LEU A 532 7.41 -4.50 -33.42
CA LEU A 532 6.06 -4.69 -32.92
C LEU A 532 5.93 -6.12 -32.41
N SER A 533 5.41 -6.29 -31.21
CA SER A 533 5.03 -7.58 -30.67
C SER A 533 3.56 -7.55 -30.23
N LYS A 534 2.86 -8.66 -30.45
CA LYS A 534 1.46 -8.83 -30.05
C LYS A 534 1.32 -10.05 -29.17
N TYR A 535 1.10 -9.83 -27.89
CA TYR A 535 0.93 -10.90 -26.90
C TYR A 535 -0.55 -11.08 -26.59
N HIS A 536 -1.08 -12.28 -26.80
CA HIS A 536 -2.42 -12.67 -26.36
C HIS A 536 -2.31 -13.88 -25.43
N ILE A 537 -2.82 -13.77 -24.23
CA ILE A 537 -2.77 -14.84 -23.23
C ILE A 537 -4.19 -15.13 -22.75
N TRP A 538 -4.57 -16.39 -22.80
CA TRP A 538 -5.81 -16.89 -22.20
C TRP A 538 -5.49 -17.85 -21.08
N SER A 539 -6.20 -17.80 -19.98
CA SER A 539 -6.14 -18.85 -18.97
C SER A 539 -7.50 -19.14 -18.35
N ALA A 540 -7.67 -20.39 -17.94
CA ALA A 540 -8.82 -20.88 -17.19
C ALA A 540 -8.33 -21.66 -15.97
N GLN A 541 -8.95 -21.41 -14.80
CA GLN A 541 -8.56 -22.05 -13.54
C GLN A 541 -9.81 -22.41 -12.74
N SER A 542 -9.75 -23.55 -12.05
CA SER A 542 -10.78 -24.02 -11.12
C SER A 542 -10.11 -24.52 -9.84
N ASP A 543 -10.47 -23.94 -8.69
CA ASP A 543 -9.89 -24.23 -7.38
C ASP A 543 -10.96 -24.69 -6.40
N LEU A 544 -10.80 -25.89 -5.85
CA LEU A 544 -11.66 -26.48 -4.84
C LEU A 544 -10.98 -26.41 -3.46
N THR A 545 -11.66 -25.85 -2.48
CA THR A 545 -11.22 -25.81 -1.06
C THR A 545 -12.17 -26.65 -0.22
N LEU A 546 -11.62 -27.58 0.54
CA LEU A 546 -12.33 -28.54 1.38
C LEU A 546 -11.77 -28.50 2.82
N PRO A 547 -12.31 -27.66 3.70
CA PRO A 547 -11.90 -27.64 5.11
C PRO A 547 -12.62 -28.77 5.86
N TYR A 548 -11.88 -29.79 6.26
CA TYR A 548 -12.30 -30.82 7.18
C TYR A 548 -11.79 -30.54 8.59
N LYS A 549 -12.32 -31.22 9.60
CA LYS A 549 -11.86 -31.05 10.99
C LYS A 549 -10.41 -31.46 11.21
N TRP A 550 -9.90 -32.43 10.41
CA TRP A 550 -8.55 -32.99 10.55
C TRP A 550 -7.54 -32.37 9.57
N ALA A 551 -8.01 -31.82 8.46
CA ALA A 551 -7.16 -31.12 7.50
C ALA A 551 -7.98 -30.18 6.59
N LYS A 552 -7.30 -29.15 6.06
CA LYS A 552 -7.77 -28.32 4.97
C LYS A 552 -7.11 -28.80 3.68
N ILE A 553 -7.91 -29.21 2.71
CA ILE A 553 -7.45 -29.65 1.39
C ILE A 553 -7.77 -28.55 0.37
N GLU A 554 -6.79 -28.20 -0.46
CA GLU A 554 -6.94 -27.31 -1.61
C GLU A 554 -6.42 -28.04 -2.84
N THR A 555 -7.23 -28.14 -3.89
CA THR A 555 -6.86 -28.78 -5.16
C THR A 555 -7.43 -28.01 -6.34
N GLY A 556 -6.80 -28.10 -7.48
CA GLY A 556 -7.28 -27.38 -8.65
C GLY A 556 -6.52 -27.73 -9.91
N VAL A 557 -7.08 -27.23 -11.02
CA VAL A 557 -6.52 -27.36 -12.37
C VAL A 557 -6.45 -25.98 -13.02
N LYS A 558 -5.43 -25.79 -13.86
CA LYS A 558 -5.22 -24.56 -14.61
C LYS A 558 -4.74 -24.89 -16.02
N PHE A 559 -5.29 -24.20 -17.00
CA PHE A 559 -4.83 -24.19 -18.38
C PHE A 559 -4.48 -22.75 -18.78
N ALA A 560 -3.35 -22.56 -19.47
CA ALA A 560 -2.96 -21.28 -20.03
C ALA A 560 -2.36 -21.46 -21.42
N THR A 561 -2.67 -20.52 -22.31
CA THR A 561 -2.08 -20.48 -23.66
C THR A 561 -1.58 -19.06 -23.95
N TYR A 562 -0.42 -18.98 -24.59
CA TYR A 562 0.31 -17.78 -24.96
C TYR A 562 0.47 -17.78 -26.46
N ASN A 563 0.09 -16.67 -27.10
CA ASN A 563 0.34 -16.43 -28.51
C ASN A 563 1.10 -15.12 -28.63
N ASN A 564 2.21 -15.14 -29.32
CA ASN A 564 3.01 -13.95 -29.60
C ASN A 564 3.42 -13.93 -31.07
N GLY A 565 2.99 -12.92 -31.79
CA GLY A 565 3.52 -12.59 -33.10
C GLY A 565 4.41 -11.35 -32.96
N ALA A 566 5.66 -11.43 -33.41
CA ALA A 566 6.61 -10.35 -33.36
C ALA A 566 7.19 -10.07 -34.75
N SER A 567 7.40 -8.78 -35.08
CA SER A 567 8.06 -8.34 -36.30
C SER A 567 9.09 -7.28 -35.99
N LEU A 568 10.22 -7.31 -36.67
CA LEU A 568 11.27 -6.29 -36.64
C LEU A 568 11.59 -5.88 -38.06
N THR A 569 11.49 -4.61 -38.36
CA THR A 569 12.00 -4.02 -39.59
C THR A 569 13.20 -3.15 -39.28
N TYR A 570 14.26 -3.33 -40.03
CA TYR A 570 15.48 -2.51 -40.00
C TYR A 570 15.67 -1.85 -41.37
N ALA A 571 15.81 -0.53 -41.39
CA ALA A 571 15.99 0.22 -42.62
C ALA A 571 17.17 1.20 -42.48
N ASN A 572 18.02 1.22 -43.47
CA ASN A 572 19.05 2.24 -43.65
C ASN A 572 18.42 3.47 -44.34
N ILE A 573 18.69 4.67 -43.84
CA ILE A 573 18.26 5.91 -44.46
C ILE A 573 19.34 6.41 -45.37
N ILE A 574 19.10 6.37 -46.68
CA ILE A 574 19.98 6.84 -47.71
C ILE A 574 19.35 8.07 -48.40
N GLY A 575 19.93 9.23 -48.15
CA GLY A 575 19.27 10.50 -48.48
C GLY A 575 17.97 10.66 -47.69
N ASN A 576 16.81 10.74 -48.35
CA ASN A 576 15.48 10.84 -47.73
C ASN A 576 14.67 9.53 -47.85
N ALA A 577 15.26 8.45 -48.38
CA ALA A 577 14.59 7.17 -48.58
C ALA A 577 15.00 6.15 -47.52
N ALA A 578 14.02 5.45 -46.96
CA ALA A 578 14.24 4.31 -46.10
C ALA A 578 14.40 3.05 -46.95
N GLN A 579 15.58 2.46 -46.97
CA GLN A 579 15.88 1.21 -47.65
C GLN A 579 15.85 0.06 -46.65
N LEU A 580 14.89 -0.86 -46.82
CA LEU A 580 14.73 -2.03 -45.96
C LEU A 580 15.94 -2.96 -46.07
N ASP A 581 16.54 -3.30 -44.93
CA ASP A 581 17.56 -4.33 -44.82
C ASP A 581 16.90 -5.65 -44.41
N LYS A 582 16.69 -6.53 -45.39
CA LYS A 582 16.06 -7.85 -45.17
C LYS A 582 16.89 -8.79 -44.30
N THR A 583 18.22 -8.60 -44.23
CA THR A 583 19.11 -9.46 -43.44
C THR A 583 19.05 -9.16 -41.94
N ARG A 584 18.61 -7.94 -41.58
CA ARG A 584 18.41 -7.44 -40.20
C ARG A 584 16.96 -7.32 -39.84
N SER A 585 16.03 -7.65 -40.74
CA SER A 585 14.58 -7.69 -40.49
C SER A 585 14.14 -9.14 -40.27
N ASN A 586 13.22 -9.36 -39.35
CA ASN A 586 12.76 -10.71 -39.02
C ASN A 586 11.32 -10.72 -38.49
N ASP A 587 10.61 -11.81 -38.75
CA ASP A 587 9.33 -12.17 -38.17
C ASP A 587 9.48 -13.41 -37.29
N PHE A 588 8.74 -13.47 -36.17
CA PHE A 588 8.79 -14.57 -35.22
C PHE A 588 7.44 -14.81 -34.61
N ASP A 589 6.95 -16.04 -34.74
CA ASP A 589 5.72 -16.50 -34.13
C ASP A 589 6.05 -17.48 -33.00
N TYR A 590 5.40 -17.31 -31.86
CA TYR A 590 5.59 -18.17 -30.69
C TYR A 590 4.25 -18.53 -30.05
N THR A 591 4.07 -19.81 -29.80
CA THR A 591 2.94 -20.34 -29.06
C THR A 591 3.42 -21.19 -27.89
N GLU A 592 2.75 -21.08 -26.77
CA GLU A 592 3.00 -21.94 -25.60
C GLU A 592 1.68 -22.31 -24.95
N SER A 593 1.55 -23.56 -24.54
CA SER A 593 0.43 -24.04 -23.74
C SER A 593 0.94 -24.70 -22.47
N ASN A 594 0.33 -24.36 -21.33
CA ASN A 594 0.67 -24.91 -20.01
C ASN A 594 -0.57 -25.52 -19.37
N LEU A 595 -0.51 -26.80 -19.02
CA LEU A 595 -1.51 -27.49 -18.23
C LEU A 595 -0.94 -27.80 -16.86
N ALA A 596 -1.67 -27.45 -15.80
CA ALA A 596 -1.23 -27.68 -14.43
C ALA A 596 -2.33 -28.28 -13.57
N ALA A 597 -1.94 -29.17 -12.66
CA ALA A 597 -2.79 -29.68 -11.58
C ALA A 597 -2.04 -29.61 -10.26
N TYR A 598 -2.74 -29.32 -9.16
CA TYR A 598 -2.11 -29.24 -7.84
C TYR A 598 -3.00 -29.83 -6.75
N TYR A 599 -2.34 -30.23 -5.67
CA TYR A 599 -2.94 -30.69 -4.42
C TYR A 599 -2.12 -30.15 -3.25
N ASP A 600 -2.80 -29.49 -2.29
CA ASP A 600 -2.24 -29.00 -1.03
C ASP A 600 -3.05 -29.55 0.15
N MET A 601 -2.39 -30.00 1.20
CA MET A 601 -3.00 -30.44 2.44
C MET A 601 -2.35 -29.73 3.63
N GLU A 602 -3.15 -29.10 4.47
CA GLU A 602 -2.74 -28.41 5.70
C GLU A 602 -3.46 -29.04 6.88
N SER A 603 -2.70 -29.45 7.94
CA SER A 603 -3.23 -30.08 9.14
C SER A 603 -2.61 -29.52 10.40
N GLU A 604 -3.43 -29.26 11.40
CA GLU A 604 -3.01 -28.90 12.75
C GLU A 604 -3.02 -30.19 13.60
N PHE A 605 -1.83 -30.79 13.83
CA PHE A 605 -1.71 -32.04 14.59
C PHE A 605 -1.88 -31.82 16.09
N SER A 606 -1.58 -30.60 16.56
CA SER A 606 -1.77 -30.16 17.93
C SER A 606 -1.81 -28.63 18.00
N GLU A 607 -2.08 -28.05 19.16
CA GLU A 607 -2.01 -26.60 19.38
C GLU A 607 -0.63 -26.00 19.04
N LYS A 608 0.43 -26.83 19.08
CA LYS A 608 1.82 -26.41 18.83
C LYS A 608 2.31 -26.72 17.41
N TRP A 609 1.76 -27.73 16.75
CA TRP A 609 2.30 -28.21 15.47
C TRP A 609 1.30 -28.08 14.35
N THR A 610 1.69 -27.39 13.30
CA THR A 610 0.95 -27.29 12.03
C THR A 610 1.87 -27.66 10.89
N ALA A 611 1.42 -28.53 10.01
CA ALA A 611 2.14 -28.86 8.77
C ALA A 611 1.28 -28.63 7.55
N LYS A 612 1.93 -28.31 6.43
CA LYS A 612 1.32 -28.20 5.11
C LYS A 612 2.25 -28.85 4.10
N ALA A 613 1.70 -29.68 3.20
CA ALA A 613 2.43 -30.28 2.09
C ALA A 613 1.63 -30.11 0.82
N GLY A 614 2.30 -29.88 -0.28
CA GLY A 614 1.67 -29.68 -1.57
C GLY A 614 2.51 -30.24 -2.72
N LEU A 615 1.85 -30.61 -3.79
CA LEU A 615 2.46 -31.06 -5.02
C LEU A 615 1.74 -30.44 -6.21
N ARG A 616 2.49 -29.88 -7.13
CA ARG A 616 2.01 -29.36 -8.40
C ARG A 616 2.73 -30.03 -9.55
N TYR A 617 2.00 -30.43 -10.56
CA TYR A 617 2.54 -30.89 -11.84
C TYR A 617 2.21 -29.87 -12.92
N GLU A 618 3.18 -29.49 -13.73
CA GLU A 618 2.97 -28.63 -14.90
C GLU A 618 3.54 -29.32 -16.14
N TYR A 619 2.76 -29.28 -17.22
CA TYR A 619 3.15 -29.77 -18.53
C TYR A 619 3.07 -28.66 -19.55
N THR A 620 4.19 -28.34 -20.20
CA THR A 620 4.35 -27.23 -21.12
C THR A 620 4.68 -27.70 -22.51
N ILE A 621 4.01 -27.14 -23.51
CA ILE A 621 4.29 -27.33 -24.94
C ILE A 621 4.64 -25.99 -25.52
N MET A 622 5.78 -25.85 -26.17
CA MET A 622 6.28 -24.64 -26.79
C MET A 622 6.54 -24.88 -28.28
N ASP A 623 6.21 -23.89 -29.12
CA ASP A 623 6.48 -23.84 -30.54
C ASP A 623 6.85 -22.43 -30.97
N GLY A 624 8.11 -22.24 -31.36
CA GLY A 624 8.63 -21.01 -31.90
C GLY A 624 9.01 -21.19 -33.37
N TYR A 625 8.56 -20.32 -34.24
CA TYR A 625 8.83 -20.34 -35.65
C TYR A 625 9.27 -18.95 -36.16
N SER A 626 10.41 -18.92 -36.83
CA SER A 626 10.85 -17.73 -37.57
C SER A 626 10.65 -17.96 -39.06
N PRO A 627 9.63 -17.36 -39.68
CA PRO A 627 9.43 -17.45 -41.13
C PRO A 627 10.61 -16.90 -41.91
N THR A 628 11.25 -15.84 -41.42
CA THR A 628 12.39 -15.20 -42.11
C THR A 628 13.64 -16.08 -42.16
N LEU A 629 13.90 -16.84 -41.09
CA LEU A 629 15.06 -17.73 -40.97
C LEU A 629 14.73 -19.17 -41.36
N ASP A 630 13.46 -19.47 -41.59
CA ASP A 630 12.90 -20.82 -41.77
C ASP A 630 13.35 -21.80 -40.65
N GLN A 631 13.34 -21.29 -39.44
CA GLN A 631 13.74 -22.03 -38.23
C GLN A 631 12.56 -22.28 -37.32
N ARG A 632 12.37 -23.53 -36.90
CA ARG A 632 11.34 -23.94 -35.95
C ARG A 632 11.96 -24.61 -34.75
N ASN A 633 11.57 -24.21 -33.57
CA ASN A 633 11.97 -24.80 -32.30
C ASN A 633 10.75 -25.28 -31.54
N GLN A 634 10.62 -26.59 -31.33
CA GLN A 634 9.55 -27.17 -30.52
C GLN A 634 10.15 -27.83 -29.29
N ASN A 635 9.53 -27.57 -28.14
CA ASN A 635 9.93 -28.19 -26.88
C ASN A 635 8.71 -28.60 -26.06
N LYS A 636 8.82 -29.75 -25.37
CA LYS A 636 7.78 -30.29 -24.50
C LYS A 636 8.43 -30.77 -23.22
N TYR A 637 7.94 -30.34 -22.08
CA TYR A 637 8.47 -30.80 -20.80
C TYR A 637 7.40 -30.83 -19.72
N GLY A 638 7.55 -31.75 -18.77
CA GLY A 638 6.74 -31.84 -17.57
C GLY A 638 7.61 -31.80 -16.32
N ALA A 639 7.14 -31.13 -15.26
CA ALA A 639 7.90 -31.06 -14.02
C ALA A 639 6.99 -31.08 -12.79
N LEU A 640 7.53 -31.64 -11.71
CA LEU A 640 6.89 -31.68 -10.39
C LEU A 640 7.49 -30.59 -9.50
N PHE A 641 6.61 -29.89 -8.75
CA PHE A 641 6.94 -28.80 -7.85
C PHE A 641 6.40 -29.09 -6.45
N PRO A 642 7.16 -29.85 -5.64
CA PRO A 642 6.80 -30.11 -4.25
C PRO A 642 6.99 -28.87 -3.38
N THR A 643 6.13 -28.75 -2.36
CA THR A 643 6.24 -27.77 -1.27
C THR A 643 5.99 -28.44 0.07
N ALA A 644 6.70 -28.02 1.10
CA ALA A 644 6.53 -28.52 2.46
C ALA A 644 6.77 -27.43 3.48
N TYR A 645 5.95 -27.41 4.52
CA TYR A 645 5.99 -26.42 5.59
C TYR A 645 5.71 -27.09 6.93
N LEU A 646 6.47 -26.70 7.94
CA LEU A 646 6.27 -27.16 9.30
C LEU A 646 6.39 -25.95 10.25
N VAL A 647 5.40 -25.76 11.10
CA VAL A 647 5.41 -24.69 12.12
C VAL A 647 5.33 -25.32 13.49
N TYR A 648 6.19 -24.88 14.38
CA TYR A 648 6.20 -25.19 15.78
C TYR A 648 6.02 -23.92 16.63
N LYS A 649 4.92 -23.84 17.35
CA LYS A 649 4.65 -22.80 18.37
C LYS A 649 5.12 -23.32 19.71
N ALA A 650 6.33 -22.93 20.12
CA ALA A 650 6.85 -23.37 21.41
C ALA A 650 5.99 -22.84 22.55
N ASP A 651 5.61 -21.57 22.47
CA ASP A 651 4.70 -20.85 23.36
C ASP A 651 4.02 -19.68 22.64
N ALA A 652 3.36 -18.78 23.40
CA ALA A 652 2.68 -17.60 22.85
C ALA A 652 3.63 -16.58 22.19
N ASP A 653 4.89 -16.57 22.57
CA ASP A 653 5.90 -15.61 22.16
C ASP A 653 6.86 -16.17 21.09
N ASN A 654 7.02 -17.48 21.00
CA ASN A 654 8.07 -18.14 20.23
C ASN A 654 7.48 -19.06 19.16
N THR A 655 7.74 -18.76 17.89
CA THR A 655 7.32 -19.59 16.75
C THR A 655 8.51 -19.88 15.85
N VAL A 656 8.73 -21.14 15.51
CA VAL A 656 9.73 -21.62 14.53
C VAL A 656 9.01 -22.20 13.33
N SER A 657 9.52 -22.00 12.11
CA SER A 657 9.01 -22.68 10.92
C SER A 657 10.13 -23.07 9.96
N ILE A 658 9.92 -24.19 9.28
CA ILE A 658 10.78 -24.70 8.21
C ILE A 658 9.94 -24.80 6.95
N ASN A 659 10.46 -24.27 5.84
CA ASN A 659 9.78 -24.28 4.54
C ASN A 659 10.71 -24.83 3.46
N TYR A 660 10.14 -25.57 2.52
CA TYR A 660 10.78 -26.01 1.31
C TYR A 660 9.89 -25.75 0.10
N SER A 661 10.48 -25.35 -1.03
CA SER A 661 9.78 -25.26 -2.32
C SER A 661 10.73 -25.44 -3.50
N LYS A 662 10.30 -26.17 -4.52
CA LYS A 662 10.89 -26.19 -5.85
C LYS A 662 10.11 -25.29 -6.79
N ARG A 663 10.81 -24.50 -7.61
CA ARG A 663 10.23 -23.49 -8.50
C ARG A 663 10.86 -23.58 -9.88
N ILE A 664 10.21 -22.96 -10.87
CA ILE A 664 10.70 -22.84 -12.25
C ILE A 664 10.77 -21.35 -12.62
N ASN A 665 11.75 -20.98 -13.42
CA ASN A 665 11.81 -19.69 -14.08
C ASN A 665 11.93 -19.92 -15.59
N ARG A 666 10.82 -19.74 -16.30
CA ARG A 666 10.77 -19.87 -17.75
C ARG A 666 11.36 -18.63 -18.40
N PRO A 667 12.02 -18.77 -19.56
CA PRO A 667 12.46 -17.61 -20.34
C PRO A 667 11.31 -16.65 -20.60
N ARG A 668 11.59 -15.35 -20.59
CA ARG A 668 10.63 -14.35 -21.06
C ARG A 668 10.49 -14.45 -22.57
N LEU A 669 9.35 -14.04 -23.10
CA LEU A 669 9.07 -14.12 -24.54
C LEU A 669 10.07 -13.28 -25.38
N ASN A 670 10.49 -12.12 -24.88
CA ASN A 670 11.52 -11.29 -25.52
C ASN A 670 12.93 -11.94 -25.49
N GLN A 671 13.24 -12.80 -24.50
CA GLN A 671 14.51 -13.55 -24.46
C GLN A 671 14.55 -14.71 -25.45
N LEU A 672 13.40 -15.24 -25.83
CA LEU A 672 13.27 -16.31 -26.84
C LEU A 672 13.30 -15.80 -28.27
N ASN A 673 13.01 -14.52 -28.48
CA ASN A 673 12.94 -13.92 -29.79
C ASN A 673 14.35 -13.73 -30.38
N PRO A 674 14.71 -14.36 -31.52
CA PRO A 674 16.04 -14.31 -32.11
C PRO A 674 16.36 -12.97 -32.81
N PHE A 675 15.51 -11.96 -32.70
CA PHE A 675 15.72 -10.66 -33.34
C PHE A 675 17.01 -10.00 -32.88
N ILE A 676 17.74 -9.43 -33.83
CA ILE A 676 18.91 -8.61 -33.53
C ILE A 676 18.46 -7.14 -33.55
N TYR A 677 18.39 -6.56 -32.39
CA TYR A 677 18.01 -5.19 -32.17
C TYR A 677 19.28 -4.33 -31.92
N TYR A 678 19.35 -3.18 -32.60
CA TYR A 678 20.52 -2.28 -32.57
C TYR A 678 20.18 -0.99 -31.85
N THR A 679 21.07 -0.57 -30.93
CA THR A 679 21.01 0.78 -30.29
C THR A 679 21.95 1.78 -30.97
N ASN A 680 22.95 1.28 -31.70
CA ASN A 680 23.83 1.97 -32.59
C ASN A 680 24.47 0.96 -33.55
N ILE A 681 25.34 1.38 -34.45
CA ILE A 681 25.97 0.50 -35.49
C ILE A 681 26.89 -0.58 -34.92
N TYR A 682 27.31 -0.48 -33.65
CA TYR A 682 28.24 -1.40 -32.99
C TYR A 682 27.60 -2.20 -31.84
N THR A 683 26.47 -1.78 -31.34
CA THR A 683 25.83 -2.45 -30.17
C THR A 683 24.50 -3.10 -30.57
N SER A 684 24.45 -4.39 -30.38
CA SER A 684 23.28 -5.23 -30.70
C SER A 684 22.85 -6.09 -29.52
N PHE A 685 21.55 -6.42 -29.50
CA PHE A 685 20.92 -7.30 -28.53
C PHE A 685 20.18 -8.40 -29.28
N THR A 686 20.27 -9.64 -28.80
CA THR A 686 19.55 -10.78 -29.39
C THR A 686 19.04 -11.71 -28.30
N GLY A 687 17.84 -12.25 -28.49
CA GLY A 687 17.36 -13.36 -27.70
C GLY A 687 17.91 -14.69 -28.20
N ASN A 688 17.50 -15.77 -27.52
CA ASN A 688 17.91 -17.14 -27.85
C ASN A 688 16.69 -18.07 -27.78
N PRO A 689 16.19 -18.56 -28.93
CA PRO A 689 15.02 -19.45 -28.96
C PRO A 689 15.29 -20.82 -28.35
N LEU A 690 16.56 -21.18 -28.08
CA LEU A 690 16.97 -22.45 -27.49
C LEU A 690 17.05 -22.41 -25.96
N LEU A 691 16.66 -21.28 -25.32
CA LEU A 691 16.66 -21.19 -23.87
C LEU A 691 15.78 -22.23 -23.20
N LEU A 692 16.34 -22.85 -22.17
CA LEU A 692 15.67 -23.78 -21.29
C LEU A 692 15.15 -23.05 -20.03
N PRO A 693 14.10 -23.56 -19.37
CA PRO A 693 13.72 -23.04 -18.07
C PRO A 693 14.79 -23.36 -17.02
N SER A 694 15.00 -22.42 -16.08
CA SER A 694 15.83 -22.67 -14.89
C SER A 694 14.98 -23.15 -13.72
N TYR A 695 15.58 -23.95 -12.84
CA TYR A 695 14.92 -24.48 -11.65
C TYR A 695 15.59 -23.97 -10.38
N SER A 696 14.79 -23.64 -9.35
CA SER A 696 15.33 -23.24 -8.05
C SER A 696 14.73 -24.07 -6.93
N GLU A 697 15.57 -24.48 -5.99
CA GLU A 697 15.20 -25.17 -4.75
C GLU A 697 15.50 -24.24 -3.58
N ASN A 698 14.49 -24.05 -2.72
CA ASN A 698 14.54 -23.09 -1.63
C ASN A 698 14.27 -23.78 -0.31
N PHE A 699 15.13 -23.59 0.67
CA PHE A 699 14.93 -23.98 2.06
C PHE A 699 14.97 -22.74 2.95
N GLU A 700 14.09 -22.66 3.93
CA GLU A 700 14.03 -21.56 4.88
C GLU A 700 13.77 -22.07 6.29
N LEU A 701 14.54 -21.54 7.24
CA LEU A 701 14.29 -21.63 8.67
C LEU A 701 13.92 -20.25 9.19
N ASN A 702 12.76 -20.13 9.81
CA ASN A 702 12.25 -18.86 10.33
C ASN A 702 12.01 -18.95 11.83
N TYR A 703 12.33 -17.89 12.55
CA TYR A 703 12.02 -17.72 13.96
C TYR A 703 11.33 -16.37 14.19
N LEU A 704 10.22 -16.38 14.90
CA LEU A 704 9.47 -15.19 15.30
C LEU A 704 9.38 -15.10 16.82
N TYR A 705 9.86 -13.98 17.38
CA TYR A 705 9.80 -13.70 18.81
C TYR A 705 8.86 -12.53 19.12
N LYS A 706 7.86 -12.76 19.97
CA LYS A 706 6.85 -11.76 20.45
C LYS A 706 6.17 -10.95 19.37
N GLY A 707 6.10 -11.47 18.12
CA GLY A 707 5.54 -10.74 16.99
C GLY A 707 6.28 -9.43 16.68
N MET A 708 7.54 -9.26 17.10
CA MET A 708 8.34 -8.07 16.85
C MET A 708 9.73 -8.35 16.25
N LEU A 709 10.37 -9.46 16.57
CA LEU A 709 11.66 -9.86 15.99
C LEU A 709 11.44 -11.09 15.11
N SER A 710 11.76 -10.97 13.83
CA SER A 710 11.73 -12.08 12.86
C SER A 710 13.14 -12.33 12.34
N LEU A 711 13.59 -13.58 12.43
CA LEU A 711 14.84 -14.06 11.87
C LEU A 711 14.54 -15.12 10.82
N THR A 712 15.18 -15.03 9.65
CA THR A 712 15.07 -16.02 8.57
C THR A 712 16.46 -16.38 8.10
N VAL A 713 16.76 -17.66 8.06
CA VAL A 713 17.94 -18.21 7.36
C VAL A 713 17.43 -18.96 6.16
N PHE A 714 18.03 -18.77 5.00
CA PHE A 714 17.61 -19.41 3.78
C PHE A 714 18.78 -19.89 2.93
N THR A 715 18.54 -20.95 2.15
CA THR A 715 19.41 -21.35 1.06
C THR A 715 18.60 -21.51 -0.20
N GLN A 716 19.20 -21.14 -1.34
CA GLN A 716 18.60 -21.27 -2.66
C GLN A 716 19.66 -21.82 -3.62
N HIS A 717 19.35 -22.95 -4.23
CA HIS A 717 20.12 -23.53 -5.35
C HIS A 717 19.35 -23.26 -6.65
N THR A 718 20.02 -22.71 -7.68
CA THR A 718 19.42 -22.46 -9.00
C THR A 718 20.28 -23.10 -10.08
N SER A 719 19.72 -24.07 -10.80
CA SER A 719 20.33 -24.70 -11.98
C SER A 719 19.87 -24.03 -13.26
N ASP A 720 20.74 -24.02 -14.27
CA ASP A 720 20.48 -23.50 -15.62
C ASP A 720 19.97 -22.07 -15.62
N ALA A 721 20.51 -21.23 -14.73
CA ALA A 721 20.08 -19.84 -14.58
C ALA A 721 20.29 -19.07 -15.90
N ILE A 722 19.21 -18.41 -16.34
CA ILE A 722 19.21 -17.57 -17.53
C ILE A 722 19.95 -16.28 -17.20
N SER A 723 21.03 -16.00 -17.93
CA SER A 723 21.85 -14.81 -17.73
C SER A 723 22.27 -14.18 -19.07
N SER A 724 22.69 -12.90 -19.00
CA SER A 724 23.18 -12.19 -20.17
C SER A 724 24.68 -12.41 -20.34
N LEU A 725 25.10 -12.56 -21.58
CA LEU A 725 26.49 -12.63 -22.01
C LEU A 725 26.75 -11.48 -22.96
N ILE A 726 27.89 -10.83 -22.79
CA ILE A 726 28.39 -9.81 -23.73
C ILE A 726 29.58 -10.41 -24.47
N ARG A 727 29.53 -10.37 -25.78
CA ARG A 727 30.64 -10.68 -26.66
C ARG A 727 31.16 -9.40 -27.27
N VAL A 728 32.46 -9.19 -27.15
CA VAL A 728 33.16 -8.02 -27.68
C VAL A 728 34.12 -8.50 -28.75
N ASP A 729 33.95 -7.94 -29.97
CA ASP A 729 34.83 -8.20 -31.11
C ASP A 729 35.20 -6.87 -31.75
N GLY A 730 36.39 -6.37 -31.42
CA GLY A 730 36.80 -4.99 -31.77
C GLY A 730 35.79 -3.96 -31.24
N PRO A 731 35.18 -3.13 -32.07
CA PRO A 731 34.14 -2.17 -31.66
C PRO A 731 32.76 -2.80 -31.47
N LEU A 732 32.54 -4.04 -31.95
CA LEU A 732 31.24 -4.70 -31.92
C LEU A 732 30.96 -5.26 -30.53
N GLN A 733 29.75 -5.02 -30.03
CA GLN A 733 29.22 -5.50 -28.76
C GLN A 733 27.90 -6.22 -28.99
N ALA A 734 27.90 -7.52 -28.79
CA ALA A 734 26.69 -8.35 -28.92
C ALA A 734 26.23 -8.86 -27.56
N TYR A 735 25.08 -8.39 -27.14
CA TYR A 735 24.39 -8.85 -25.93
C TYR A 735 23.48 -10.03 -26.28
N CYS A 736 23.73 -11.19 -25.69
CA CYS A 736 22.92 -12.39 -25.88
C CYS A 736 22.55 -13.03 -24.52
N THR A 737 21.60 -13.93 -24.52
CA THR A 737 21.16 -14.65 -23.31
C THR A 737 21.40 -16.16 -23.44
N GLY A 738 21.70 -16.81 -22.31
CA GLY A 738 21.93 -18.24 -22.28
C GLY A 738 21.71 -18.87 -20.90
N ASN A 739 21.64 -20.20 -20.87
CA ASN A 739 21.60 -21.01 -19.65
C ASN A 739 23.01 -21.49 -19.31
N PHE A 740 23.82 -20.66 -18.70
CA PHE A 740 25.21 -20.99 -18.44
C PHE A 740 25.67 -20.85 -17.00
N LEU A 741 24.75 -20.45 -16.09
CA LEU A 741 25.09 -20.29 -14.69
C LEU A 741 24.37 -21.31 -13.80
N THR A 742 25.08 -21.79 -12.79
CA THR A 742 24.51 -22.40 -11.58
C THR A 742 24.85 -21.51 -10.41
N THR A 743 23.87 -21.19 -9.58
CA THR A 743 24.05 -20.26 -8.45
C THR A 743 23.56 -20.90 -7.14
N ASP A 744 24.38 -20.74 -6.09
CA ASP A 744 24.10 -21.14 -4.72
C ASP A 744 24.09 -19.88 -3.84
N ASN A 745 22.98 -19.63 -3.16
CA ASN A 745 22.84 -18.51 -2.24
C ASN A 745 22.54 -19.04 -0.83
N LEU A 746 23.28 -18.56 0.17
CA LEU A 746 23.02 -18.79 1.59
C LEU A 746 22.88 -17.44 2.26
N GLY A 747 21.78 -17.22 2.96
CA GLY A 747 21.50 -15.91 3.53
C GLY A 747 20.80 -15.93 4.87
N ALA A 748 20.87 -14.78 5.54
CA ALA A 748 20.14 -14.49 6.76
C ALA A 748 19.45 -13.12 6.65
N TYR A 749 18.26 -13.03 7.17
CA TYR A 749 17.48 -11.80 7.27
C TYR A 749 16.97 -11.64 8.70
N ALA A 750 17.09 -10.43 9.24
CA ALA A 750 16.54 -10.05 10.52
C ALA A 750 15.64 -8.82 10.36
N SER A 751 14.50 -8.80 11.02
CA SER A 751 13.67 -7.61 11.14
C SER A 751 13.18 -7.40 12.56
N PHE A 752 13.24 -6.17 13.02
CA PHE A 752 12.76 -5.73 14.31
C PHE A 752 11.71 -4.64 14.13
N ASN A 753 10.51 -4.87 14.67
CA ASN A 753 9.35 -3.98 14.53
C ASN A 753 8.78 -3.67 15.91
N LYS A 754 8.88 -2.42 16.35
CA LYS A 754 8.38 -2.01 17.67
C LYS A 754 7.92 -0.57 17.69
N THR A 755 6.82 -0.31 18.39
CA THR A 755 6.37 1.04 18.70
C THR A 755 6.81 1.41 20.11
N PHE A 756 7.63 2.47 20.22
CA PHE A 756 8.10 3.04 21.47
C PHE A 756 7.22 4.25 21.86
N PHE A 757 6.97 4.45 23.12
CA PHE A 757 6.27 5.61 23.70
C PHE A 757 4.91 5.92 23.03
N LYS A 758 4.29 4.95 22.35
CA LYS A 758 3.04 5.11 21.55
C LYS A 758 3.11 6.13 20.40
N CYS A 759 4.24 6.79 20.19
CA CYS A 759 4.42 7.84 19.17
C CYS A 759 5.58 7.58 18.20
N TRP A 760 6.51 6.70 18.51
CA TRP A 760 7.64 6.34 17.65
C TRP A 760 7.55 4.87 17.23
N GLU A 761 7.33 4.62 15.95
CA GLU A 761 7.39 3.30 15.33
C GLU A 761 8.75 3.14 14.64
N ASN A 762 9.47 2.09 15.00
CA ASN A 762 10.72 1.70 14.37
C ASN A 762 10.55 0.35 13.68
N ASN A 763 10.92 0.30 12.40
CA ASN A 763 11.02 -0.91 11.59
C ASN A 763 12.43 -0.98 11.03
N THR A 764 13.28 -1.77 11.64
CA THR A 764 14.67 -1.99 11.24
C THR A 764 14.81 -3.36 10.63
N SER A 765 15.45 -3.47 9.47
CA SER A 765 15.79 -4.76 8.88
C SER A 765 17.22 -4.80 8.39
N ALA A 766 17.82 -5.97 8.47
CA ALA A 766 19.14 -6.26 7.93
C ALA A 766 19.09 -7.58 7.16
N SER A 767 19.79 -7.63 6.05
CA SER A 767 20.01 -8.86 5.29
C SER A 767 21.48 -9.06 5.04
N PHE A 768 21.88 -10.31 5.05
CA PHE A 768 23.22 -10.73 4.73
C PHE A 768 23.15 -12.04 3.95
N PHE A 769 23.83 -12.15 2.82
CA PHE A 769 23.90 -13.40 2.08
C PHE A 769 25.24 -13.56 1.34
N TYR A 770 25.63 -14.81 1.20
CA TYR A 770 26.76 -15.25 0.38
C TYR A 770 26.21 -15.88 -0.89
N SER A 771 26.70 -15.42 -2.04
CA SER A 771 26.38 -15.96 -3.36
C SER A 771 27.61 -16.62 -3.96
N SER A 772 27.44 -17.82 -4.49
CA SER A 772 28.44 -18.53 -5.28
C SER A 772 27.85 -18.85 -6.64
N SER A 773 28.59 -18.56 -7.71
CA SER A 773 28.16 -18.87 -9.07
C SER A 773 29.25 -19.64 -9.83
N LYS A 774 28.82 -20.62 -10.59
CA LYS A 774 29.66 -21.41 -11.51
C LYS A 774 29.08 -21.28 -12.91
N SER A 775 29.96 -21.14 -13.89
CA SER A 775 29.59 -21.08 -15.31
C SER A 775 30.02 -22.34 -16.04
N ASN A 776 29.25 -22.74 -17.03
CA ASN A 776 29.64 -23.82 -17.96
C ASN A 776 30.34 -23.29 -19.23
N ILE A 777 30.56 -21.94 -19.30
CA ILE A 777 31.31 -21.30 -20.39
C ILE A 777 32.55 -20.60 -19.82
N SER A 778 33.64 -20.58 -20.61
CA SER A 778 34.94 -20.04 -20.20
C SER A 778 34.93 -18.52 -20.09
N GLU A 779 34.07 -17.83 -20.81
CA GLU A 779 33.95 -16.38 -20.85
C GLU A 779 33.52 -15.75 -19.52
N ILE A 780 32.82 -16.53 -18.70
CA ILE A 780 32.36 -16.07 -17.39
C ILE A 780 33.04 -16.87 -16.29
N PRO A 781 33.98 -16.27 -15.56
CA PRO A 781 34.65 -16.91 -14.45
C PRO A 781 33.70 -17.18 -13.28
N ALA A 782 33.97 -18.22 -12.50
CA ALA A 782 33.26 -18.46 -11.23
C ALA A 782 33.43 -17.25 -10.30
N GLN A 783 32.34 -16.81 -9.69
CA GLN A 783 32.32 -15.65 -8.81
C GLN A 783 31.67 -16.00 -7.48
N ASN A 784 32.28 -15.50 -6.42
CA ASN A 784 31.75 -15.65 -5.07
C ASN A 784 31.76 -14.28 -4.39
N GLY A 785 30.78 -14.01 -3.56
CA GLY A 785 30.76 -12.74 -2.84
C GLY A 785 29.68 -12.64 -1.80
N PHE A 786 29.87 -11.67 -0.94
CA PHE A 786 28.94 -11.31 0.10
C PHE A 786 28.07 -10.13 -0.35
N SER A 787 26.84 -10.11 0.11
CA SER A 787 25.92 -8.99 -0.02
C SER A 787 25.30 -8.71 1.32
N ALA A 788 25.19 -7.43 1.68
CA ALA A 788 24.48 -7.04 2.87
C ALA A 788 23.69 -5.75 2.64
N SER A 789 22.55 -5.65 3.29
CA SER A 789 21.76 -4.42 3.31
C SER A 789 21.17 -4.16 4.68
N ILE A 790 20.98 -2.88 4.98
CA ILE A 790 20.32 -2.44 6.21
C ILE A 790 19.30 -1.35 5.88
N ASN A 791 18.13 -1.45 6.49
CA ASN A 791 17.06 -0.47 6.32
C ASN A 791 16.54 -0.03 7.69
N PHE A 792 16.44 1.27 7.88
CA PHE A 792 15.85 1.90 9.06
C PHE A 792 14.65 2.72 8.64
N ASN A 793 13.45 2.29 9.01
CA ASN A 793 12.21 3.02 8.75
C ASN A 793 11.63 3.49 10.09
N ASN A 794 11.55 4.80 10.27
CA ASN A 794 11.03 5.42 11.48
C ASN A 794 9.84 6.31 11.17
N SER A 795 8.78 6.18 11.94
CA SER A 795 7.60 7.03 11.87
C SER A 795 7.29 7.64 13.23
N PHE A 796 7.10 8.94 13.27
CA PHE A 796 6.86 9.70 14.49
C PHE A 796 5.48 10.35 14.42
N ARG A 797 4.60 10.04 15.35
CA ARG A 797 3.30 10.68 15.50
C ARG A 797 3.43 11.86 16.46
N ILE A 798 3.38 13.07 15.94
CA ILE A 798 3.45 14.31 16.74
C ILE A 798 2.07 14.65 17.32
N SER A 799 1.01 14.50 16.50
CA SER A 799 -0.37 14.70 16.92
C SER A 799 -1.30 13.73 16.16
N LYS A 800 -2.62 13.83 16.37
CA LYS A 800 -3.61 13.05 15.59
C LYS A 800 -3.56 13.38 14.09
N GLY A 801 -3.25 14.63 13.74
CA GLY A 801 -3.22 15.12 12.36
C GLY A 801 -1.82 15.26 11.76
N LEU A 802 -0.73 15.12 12.54
CA LEU A 802 0.64 15.36 12.07
C LEU A 802 1.55 14.18 12.39
N SER A 803 2.22 13.65 11.38
CA SER A 803 3.29 12.65 11.53
C SER A 803 4.48 12.98 10.63
N PHE A 804 5.66 12.56 11.07
CA PHE A 804 6.91 12.58 10.30
C PHE A 804 7.43 11.18 10.08
N TYR A 805 8.19 10.99 9.03
CA TYR A 805 8.93 9.76 8.81
C TYR A 805 10.34 10.03 8.30
N LEU A 806 11.22 9.11 8.60
CA LEU A 806 12.64 9.15 8.27
C LEU A 806 13.09 7.73 7.95
N ASN A 807 13.43 7.50 6.69
CA ASN A 807 13.82 6.20 6.18
C ASN A 807 15.25 6.29 5.63
N TYR A 808 16.07 5.33 6.01
CA TYR A 808 17.42 5.17 5.49
C TYR A 808 17.62 3.75 4.99
N SER A 809 18.20 3.60 3.82
CA SER A 809 18.57 2.31 3.24
C SER A 809 20.02 2.35 2.77
N GLN A 810 20.77 1.32 3.11
CA GLN A 810 22.15 1.11 2.70
C GLN A 810 22.31 -0.31 2.17
N ASN A 811 22.68 -0.43 0.90
CA ASN A 811 23.21 -1.67 0.33
C ASN A 811 24.74 -1.58 0.36
N LEU A 812 25.39 -2.58 0.93
CA LEU A 812 26.85 -2.72 0.87
C LEU A 812 27.26 -3.28 -0.50
N PRO A 813 28.54 -3.18 -0.88
CA PRO A 813 29.00 -3.82 -2.12
C PRO A 813 28.64 -5.30 -2.15
N SER A 814 28.25 -5.79 -3.33
CA SER A 814 27.78 -7.16 -3.49
C SER A 814 28.24 -7.79 -4.80
N THR A 815 28.41 -9.11 -4.79
CA THR A 815 28.66 -9.90 -6.00
C THR A 815 27.51 -10.88 -6.21
N THR A 816 26.95 -10.89 -7.43
CA THR A 816 25.91 -11.84 -7.83
C THR A 816 26.16 -12.27 -9.28
N GLY A 817 26.38 -13.56 -9.50
CA GLY A 817 26.84 -14.04 -10.81
C GLY A 817 28.20 -13.38 -11.14
N ASN A 818 28.33 -12.83 -12.33
CA ASN A 818 29.51 -12.09 -12.75
C ASN A 818 29.40 -10.56 -12.54
N VAL A 819 28.39 -10.09 -11.80
CA VAL A 819 28.13 -8.67 -11.52
C VAL A 819 28.59 -8.30 -10.12
N TYR A 820 29.50 -7.33 -10.02
CA TYR A 820 29.90 -6.67 -8.77
C TYR A 820 29.21 -5.31 -8.68
N SER A 821 28.30 -5.14 -7.73
CA SER A 821 27.57 -3.90 -7.46
C SER A 821 28.26 -3.13 -6.34
N TYR A 822 28.46 -1.82 -6.55
CA TYR A 822 29.01 -0.93 -5.52
C TYR A 822 27.95 -0.54 -4.50
N ALA A 823 28.40 0.01 -3.38
CA ALA A 823 27.50 0.45 -2.31
C ALA A 823 26.49 1.48 -2.81
N GLN A 824 25.25 1.31 -2.41
CA GLN A 824 24.15 2.25 -2.70
C GLN A 824 23.48 2.68 -1.40
N ARG A 825 23.11 3.95 -1.34
CA ARG A 825 22.41 4.52 -0.19
C ARG A 825 21.26 5.39 -0.64
N SER A 826 20.20 5.38 0.15
CA SER A 826 19.08 6.30 -0.02
C SER A 826 18.60 6.79 1.33
N PHE A 827 18.16 8.03 1.38
CA PHE A 827 17.59 8.68 2.53
C PHE A 827 16.29 9.36 2.11
N ARG A 828 15.19 9.02 2.78
CA ARG A 828 13.89 9.64 2.53
C ARG A 828 13.34 10.22 3.82
N THR A 829 12.91 11.48 3.77
CA THR A 829 12.21 12.14 4.87
C THR A 829 10.93 12.78 4.35
N GLY A 830 9.95 12.90 5.22
CA GLY A 830 8.70 13.55 4.86
C GLY A 830 7.79 13.77 6.06
N ALA A 831 6.75 14.55 5.81
CA ALA A 831 5.69 14.82 6.76
C ALA A 831 4.34 14.44 6.17
N ARG A 832 3.37 14.21 7.03
CA ARG A 832 1.97 13.98 6.64
C ARG A 832 1.07 14.80 7.54
N LEU A 833 0.31 15.69 6.92
CA LEU A 833 -0.64 16.57 7.57
C LEU A 833 -2.06 16.18 7.15
N LYS A 834 -2.94 15.90 8.11
CA LYS A 834 -4.36 15.61 7.93
C LYS A 834 -5.18 16.83 8.33
N LEU A 835 -6.03 17.28 7.43
CA LEU A 835 -6.89 18.46 7.57
C LEU A 835 -8.34 18.09 7.26
N LEU A 836 -9.28 19.00 7.50
CA LEU A 836 -10.70 18.85 7.17
C LEU A 836 -11.31 17.53 7.71
N LYS A 837 -11.09 17.24 8.99
CA LYS A 837 -11.54 15.98 9.66
C LYS A 837 -10.98 14.73 8.95
N ASP A 838 -9.70 14.76 8.62
CA ASP A 838 -8.95 13.70 7.92
C ASP A 838 -9.30 13.52 6.43
N ASN A 839 -10.13 14.39 5.85
CA ASN A 839 -10.51 14.29 4.44
C ASN A 839 -9.45 14.85 3.48
N LEU A 840 -8.65 15.84 3.90
CA LEU A 840 -7.53 16.37 3.10
C LEU A 840 -6.21 15.95 3.72
N ILE A 841 -5.34 15.33 2.93
CA ILE A 841 -4.02 14.86 3.34
C ILE A 841 -2.98 15.53 2.45
N ILE A 842 -2.02 16.18 3.08
CA ILE A 842 -0.88 16.82 2.43
C ILE A 842 0.38 16.09 2.88
N SER A 843 1.16 15.57 1.92
CA SER A 843 2.35 14.75 2.21
C SER A 843 3.55 15.25 1.38
N PRO A 844 4.30 16.24 1.88
CA PRO A 844 5.61 16.58 1.31
C PRO A 844 6.65 15.51 1.69
N SER A 845 7.55 15.20 0.77
CA SER A 845 8.70 14.33 1.04
C SER A 845 9.90 14.66 0.16
N TYR A 846 11.07 14.28 0.62
CA TYR A 846 12.32 14.43 -0.11
C TYR A 846 13.10 13.12 -0.09
N LEU A 847 13.57 12.69 -1.26
CA LEU A 847 14.42 11.53 -1.47
C LEU A 847 15.81 11.98 -1.91
N LEU A 848 16.83 11.50 -1.21
CA LEU A 848 18.23 11.57 -1.60
C LEU A 848 18.68 10.16 -1.99
N GLY A 849 19.21 9.97 -3.19
CA GLY A 849 19.73 8.70 -3.65
C GLY A 849 21.19 8.81 -4.11
N SER A 850 21.82 7.69 -4.32
CA SER A 850 23.18 7.60 -4.86
C SER A 850 23.16 7.13 -6.32
N VAL A 851 24.21 7.47 -7.05
CA VAL A 851 24.51 6.92 -8.37
C VAL A 851 24.61 5.40 -8.27
N THR A 852 24.04 4.70 -9.26
CA THR A 852 24.18 3.24 -9.39
C THR A 852 25.48 2.93 -10.14
N ARG A 853 26.32 2.09 -9.55
CA ARG A 853 27.56 1.63 -10.16
C ARG A 853 27.69 0.14 -10.02
N PHE A 854 28.11 -0.53 -11.11
CA PHE A 854 28.45 -1.95 -11.10
C PHE A 854 29.50 -2.30 -12.15
N ASP A 855 30.23 -3.41 -11.89
CA ASP A 855 31.14 -4.01 -12.82
C ASP A 855 30.58 -5.37 -13.26
N ILE A 856 30.59 -5.65 -14.57
CA ILE A 856 30.34 -6.98 -15.12
C ILE A 856 31.73 -7.56 -15.51
N ARG A 857 32.07 -8.70 -14.94
CA ARG A 857 33.38 -9.30 -15.08
C ARG A 857 33.33 -10.50 -16.00
N TYR A 858 34.18 -10.46 -17.01
CA TYR A 858 34.44 -11.54 -17.95
C TYR A 858 35.89 -11.98 -17.83
N SER A 859 36.29 -13.09 -18.48
CA SER A 859 37.66 -13.61 -18.45
C SER A 859 38.68 -12.65 -19.06
N ASP A 860 38.30 -11.92 -20.09
CA ASP A 860 39.14 -11.10 -20.96
C ASP A 860 38.86 -9.59 -20.88
N PHE A 861 37.75 -9.17 -20.26
CA PHE A 861 37.43 -7.76 -20.04
C PHE A 861 36.60 -7.53 -18.81
N VAL A 862 36.50 -6.28 -18.37
CA VAL A 862 35.60 -5.80 -17.37
C VAL A 862 34.78 -4.64 -17.95
N GLN A 863 33.45 -4.73 -17.82
CA GLN A 863 32.55 -3.62 -18.11
C GLN A 863 32.16 -2.91 -16.80
N THR A 864 32.57 -1.64 -16.65
CA THR A 864 32.09 -0.77 -15.56
C THR A 864 30.98 0.12 -16.06
N GLN A 865 29.87 0.12 -15.36
CA GLN A 865 28.72 0.99 -15.65
C GLN A 865 28.40 1.89 -14.46
N ASN A 866 28.26 3.20 -14.73
CA ASN A 866 27.77 4.19 -13.77
C ASN A 866 26.52 4.84 -14.35
N THR A 867 25.42 4.78 -13.60
CA THR A 867 24.14 5.37 -14.03
C THR A 867 23.63 6.32 -12.96
N ASP A 868 23.44 7.59 -13.33
CA ASP A 868 22.81 8.62 -12.51
C ASP A 868 21.37 8.84 -13.00
N TYR A 869 20.40 8.46 -12.18
CA TYR A 869 18.97 8.66 -12.45
C TYR A 869 18.44 9.97 -11.88
N ASN A 870 19.31 10.87 -11.39
CA ASN A 870 18.91 12.10 -10.69
C ASN A 870 17.90 11.82 -9.55
N TYR A 871 18.25 10.92 -8.65
CA TYR A 871 17.38 10.43 -7.58
C TYR A 871 16.94 11.51 -6.57
N ASN A 872 17.59 12.68 -6.54
CA ASN A 872 17.24 13.76 -5.63
C ASN A 872 15.87 14.34 -6.02
N THR A 873 14.83 13.89 -5.34
CA THR A 873 13.46 14.20 -5.74
C THR A 873 12.66 14.79 -4.59
N PHE A 874 12.10 15.96 -4.80
CA PHE A 874 11.03 16.50 -3.95
C PHE A 874 9.68 16.01 -4.45
N ASN A 875 8.83 15.54 -3.55
CA ASN A 875 7.46 15.10 -3.85
C ASN A 875 6.47 15.85 -2.98
N LEU A 876 5.38 16.32 -3.57
CA LEU A 876 4.23 16.87 -2.86
C LEU A 876 2.97 16.12 -3.30
N ASN A 877 2.40 15.34 -2.40
CA ASN A 877 1.13 14.66 -2.62
C ASN A 877 0.00 15.37 -1.88
N LEU A 878 -1.09 15.61 -2.62
CA LEU A 878 -2.37 16.12 -2.12
C LEU A 878 -3.43 15.05 -2.36
N THR A 879 -4.11 14.61 -1.32
CA THR A 879 -5.20 13.62 -1.43
C THR A 879 -6.44 14.13 -0.73
N TYR A 880 -7.57 14.16 -1.45
CA TYR A 880 -8.88 14.49 -0.90
C TYR A 880 -9.78 13.26 -0.90
N LEU A 881 -10.34 12.95 0.26
CA LEU A 881 -11.26 11.83 0.49
C LEU A 881 -12.68 12.35 0.61
N PHE A 882 -13.64 11.67 -0.04
CA PHE A 882 -15.05 12.06 0.00
C PHE A 882 -15.97 10.84 0.10
N GLY A 883 -17.23 11.09 0.49
CA GLY A 883 -18.21 10.05 0.69
C GLY A 883 -18.16 9.43 2.10
N ARG A 884 -18.86 8.32 2.30
CA ARG A 884 -18.93 7.66 3.61
C ARG A 884 -17.61 6.95 3.92
N SER A 885 -16.95 7.32 5.01
CA SER A 885 -15.60 6.86 5.39
C SER A 885 -15.42 5.32 5.52
N LYS A 886 -16.51 4.58 5.60
CA LYS A 886 -16.54 3.13 5.85
C LYS A 886 -16.92 2.27 4.63
N VAL A 887 -17.11 2.83 3.44
CA VAL A 887 -17.39 2.04 2.22
C VAL A 887 -16.06 1.56 1.64
N SER A 888 -15.88 0.27 1.44
CA SER A 888 -14.78 -0.31 0.66
C SER A 888 -15.35 -1.02 -0.55
N GLY A 889 -14.73 -0.82 -1.72
CA GLY A 889 -15.01 -1.63 -2.89
C GLY A 889 -14.57 -3.07 -2.64
N ASN A 890 -15.27 -4.02 -3.23
CA ASN A 890 -14.84 -5.39 -3.23
C ASN A 890 -13.83 -5.55 -4.39
N ASN A 891 -12.57 -5.19 -4.14
CA ASN A 891 -11.49 -5.39 -5.11
C ASN A 891 -11.10 -6.86 -5.11
N LYS A 892 -11.91 -7.70 -5.75
CA LYS A 892 -11.52 -9.06 -6.09
C LYS A 892 -10.70 -9.00 -7.37
N ASN A 893 -9.41 -9.34 -7.31
CA ASN A 893 -8.55 -9.55 -8.47
C ASN A 893 -8.30 -11.06 -8.62
N ILE A 894 -8.27 -11.55 -9.85
CA ILE A 894 -8.14 -12.98 -10.17
C ILE A 894 -6.68 -13.27 -10.52
N SER A 895 -6.16 -14.45 -10.14
CA SER A 895 -4.79 -14.86 -10.45
C SER A 895 -4.61 -15.07 -11.96
N PHE A 896 -3.66 -14.35 -12.54
CA PHE A 896 -3.24 -14.47 -13.95
C PHE A 896 -1.72 -14.26 -14.04
N ASP A 897 -0.96 -15.22 -13.51
CA ASP A 897 0.50 -15.13 -13.32
C ASP A 897 1.27 -15.05 -14.64
N GLU A 898 0.70 -15.55 -15.70
CA GLU A 898 1.30 -15.70 -17.02
C GLU A 898 1.75 -14.37 -17.64
N LYS A 899 1.16 -13.26 -17.26
CA LYS A 899 1.53 -11.95 -17.77
C LYS A 899 2.97 -11.53 -17.52
N ARG A 900 3.60 -12.06 -16.46
CA ARG A 900 5.01 -11.74 -16.15
C ARG A 900 5.95 -12.07 -17.28
N ARG A 901 5.59 -13.05 -18.11
CA ARG A 901 6.40 -13.48 -19.23
C ARG A 901 6.29 -12.57 -20.45
N ALA A 902 5.22 -11.77 -20.54
CA ALA A 902 4.98 -10.79 -21.58
C ALA A 902 5.44 -9.36 -21.20
N GLN A 903 6.06 -9.18 -20.04
CA GLN A 903 6.60 -7.88 -19.63
C GLN A 903 8.04 -7.72 -20.10
N LEU A 904 8.32 -6.58 -20.75
CA LEU A 904 9.63 -6.17 -21.29
C LEU A 904 10.58 -5.71 -20.18
#